data_cebdc9bd260073041c98381c370921fa
#
_entry.id   cebdc9bd260073041c98381c370921fa
#
_cell.length_a   1.000
_cell.length_b   1.000
_cell.length_c   1.000
_cell.angle_alpha   90.00
_cell.angle_beta   90.00
_cell.angle_gamma   90.00
#
_symmetry.space_group_name_H-M   'P 1'
#
loop_
_entity.id
_entity.type
_entity.pdbx_description
1 polymer ?
#
loop_
_entity_poly.entity_id
_entity_poly.type
_entity_poly.pdbx_seq_one_letter_code
_entity_poly.pdbx_strand_id
1 'polypeptide(L)'
;MLTSFFTATLLAAATFTTVSGWKQPDDVMGKTGGYPYSPSIEHWCQDNGNGHPTNPPPYVPPSDWEYNTTGGPVEGKINVHLVPHTHDDTGWQITVDQYFFQDVYYVIDTLVSQLQKDPNRKFMYVETGFFARWWDQQTTKKQNIVKGLVKSRQLEFINGGWCMHDEAAPLYTEMVDQTTRGHQFLKKTFGSDAVPKGTWQIDPFGHSNTQAWLLGAEAGMESMFWGRTDFQDFNIRKNTSRLEWVWEGSQSMGKSAQIFAGELYGGGGGGYGTWIGFDGNGNQIQDDPSRHDYNVDKIVDQFVINARKQAAHTATEHQLWACGSDFNYQNADHWYRNLDKLIHYVNQNGTVNAFYSTPTRYVDQKKLAQKTWEIRRDDIFPLADAGHHYWSGYFTSRPALKRQVRFATNFLSSARQMEVIAQVDAADVNLPTTRPSPPVGTSWTDSLEGTIGVSTHHDGMSGTERQDVADDYSQRISESHTEVEAGVAMSLEKLMGNVKGLGHCNCNAVGAENCLNITVCAHTTSGSNEFTVAAWNPQGQSSTQIIRLPVVYGSGWSVTDLSTGKVLPSQAIAISARTLELPLLYLNKYKMTKAEQATWNTTHANPATHVLSVQITLPAMGYTTIVATHATAMEENENENENENE
;
A
#
# COMPACT_ATOMS: atom_id res chain seq x y z
N MET A 1 -3.29 -15.03 -58.86
CA MET A 1 -2.05 -14.43 -59.33
C MET A 1 -1.38 -13.87 -58.07
N LEU A 2 -0.57 -14.67 -57.39
CA LEU A 2 0.88 -14.74 -57.49
C LEU A 2 1.53 -13.36 -57.61
N THR A 3 2.23 -12.94 -56.55
CA THR A 3 3.68 -13.09 -56.44
C THR A 3 4.17 -12.69 -55.03
N SER A 4 4.94 -13.59 -54.48
CA SER A 4 5.82 -13.43 -53.33
C SER A 4 6.95 -12.42 -53.57
N PHE A 5 7.44 -11.76 -52.52
CA PHE A 5 8.89 -11.46 -52.40
C PHE A 5 9.35 -11.49 -50.94
N PHE A 6 10.25 -12.39 -50.70
CA PHE A 6 11.18 -12.44 -49.55
C PHE A 6 12.29 -11.41 -49.78
N THR A 7 12.72 -10.73 -48.73
CA THR A 7 14.13 -10.28 -48.51
C THR A 7 14.23 -9.89 -47.03
N ALA A 8 14.89 -10.65 -46.27
CA ALA A 8 16.33 -10.65 -45.95
C ALA A 8 16.73 -9.67 -44.84
N THR A 9 16.98 -10.24 -43.75
CA THR A 9 17.72 -9.87 -42.54
C THR A 9 18.85 -8.87 -42.77
N LEU A 10 18.90 -7.81 -41.96
CA LEU A 10 20.15 -7.12 -41.62
C LEU A 10 20.20 -6.92 -40.10
N LEU A 11 21.03 -7.73 -39.44
CA LEU A 11 21.55 -7.47 -38.11
C LEU A 11 22.45 -6.23 -38.18
N ALA A 12 22.04 -5.13 -37.59
CA ALA A 12 22.94 -4.04 -37.26
C ALA A 12 23.37 -4.20 -35.80
N ALA A 13 24.59 -4.68 -35.60
CA ALA A 13 25.24 -4.62 -34.29
C ALA A 13 25.55 -3.17 -33.96
N ALA A 14 24.77 -2.59 -33.07
CA ALA A 14 25.10 -1.30 -32.47
C ALA A 14 26.17 -1.52 -31.39
N THR A 15 27.40 -1.14 -31.71
CA THR A 15 28.48 -1.00 -30.74
C THR A 15 28.13 0.14 -29.79
N PHE A 16 27.79 -0.20 -28.56
CA PHE A 16 27.73 0.75 -27.48
C PHE A 16 29.14 1.18 -27.09
N THR A 17 29.51 2.41 -27.42
CA THR A 17 30.67 3.07 -26.82
C THR A 17 30.34 3.35 -25.37
N THR A 18 30.99 2.63 -24.49
CA THR A 18 30.99 2.87 -23.05
C THR A 18 31.64 4.22 -22.77
N VAL A 19 30.85 5.17 -22.26
CA VAL A 19 31.42 6.36 -21.61
C VAL A 19 31.96 5.89 -20.26
N SER A 20 33.28 5.73 -20.23
CA SER A 20 34.03 5.45 -19.01
C SER A 20 33.96 6.67 -18.07
N GLY A 21 33.34 6.53 -16.93
CA GLY A 21 33.38 7.61 -15.94
C GLY A 21 32.70 7.36 -14.60
N TRP A 22 31.95 6.30 -14.44
CA TRP A 22 31.42 5.91 -13.12
C TRP A 22 31.83 4.47 -12.84
N LYS A 23 32.89 4.31 -12.05
CA LYS A 23 33.14 3.03 -11.38
C LYS A 23 32.03 2.87 -10.35
N GLN A 24 31.10 1.95 -10.59
CA GLN A 24 30.34 1.38 -9.50
C GLN A 24 31.35 0.69 -8.58
N PRO A 25 31.26 0.88 -7.27
CA PRO A 25 32.06 0.09 -6.34
C PRO A 25 31.52 -1.34 -6.37
N ASP A 26 32.17 -2.21 -7.14
CA ASP A 26 31.85 -3.65 -7.19
C ASP A 26 31.99 -4.36 -5.83
N ASP A 27 32.50 -3.67 -4.82
CA ASP A 27 32.70 -4.20 -3.48
C ASP A 27 31.57 -3.89 -2.47
N VAL A 28 30.55 -3.08 -2.83
CA VAL A 28 29.44 -2.75 -1.93
C VAL A 28 28.20 -3.60 -2.21
N MET A 29 28.02 -4.09 -3.42
CA MET A 29 26.87 -4.93 -3.81
C MET A 29 27.06 -6.44 -3.55
N GLY A 30 28.26 -6.86 -3.17
CA GLY A 30 28.58 -8.28 -2.93
C GLY A 30 28.10 -8.85 -1.60
N LYS A 31 27.54 -8.04 -0.70
CA LYS A 31 27.09 -8.53 0.63
C LYS A 31 25.87 -7.79 1.19
N THR A 32 25.25 -6.92 0.45
CA THR A 32 23.97 -6.35 0.86
C THR A 32 22.87 -7.34 0.52
N GLY A 33 22.17 -7.76 1.54
CA GLY A 33 20.99 -8.58 1.58
C GLY A 33 20.09 -8.57 0.35
N GLY A 34 20.59 -9.11 -0.76
CA GLY A 34 19.73 -9.89 -1.60
C GLY A 34 19.12 -10.91 -0.66
N TYR A 35 17.81 -11.08 -0.69
CA TYR A 35 17.10 -12.13 0.02
C TYR A 35 18.01 -13.35 0.06
N PRO A 36 18.24 -13.98 1.23
CA PRO A 36 19.10 -15.13 1.24
C PRO A 36 18.50 -16.11 0.23
N TYR A 37 19.08 -16.12 -0.95
CA TYR A 37 18.91 -17.22 -1.88
C TYR A 37 19.06 -18.45 -0.98
N SER A 38 18.00 -19.25 -0.89
CA SER A 38 18.08 -20.46 -0.09
C SER A 38 19.37 -21.16 -0.49
N PRO A 39 20.37 -21.27 0.38
CA PRO A 39 21.64 -21.81 -0.03
C PRO A 39 21.36 -23.18 -0.61
N SER A 40 22.01 -23.53 -1.71
CA SER A 40 21.96 -24.89 -2.24
C SER A 40 22.26 -25.86 -1.11
N ILE A 41 21.62 -27.02 -1.08
CA ILE A 41 21.77 -28.04 -0.02
C ILE A 41 23.24 -28.33 0.29
N GLU A 42 24.15 -28.20 -0.69
CA GLU A 42 25.58 -28.32 -0.52
C GLU A 42 26.23 -27.33 0.47
N HIS A 43 25.69 -26.11 0.58
CA HIS A 43 26.17 -25.12 1.57
C HIS A 43 25.70 -25.41 3.00
N TRP A 44 24.68 -26.22 3.16
CA TRP A 44 24.06 -26.54 4.43
C TRP A 44 24.72 -27.72 5.14
N CYS A 45 25.45 -28.51 4.39
CA CYS A 45 26.18 -29.68 4.88
C CYS A 45 27.59 -29.36 5.38
N GLN A 46 28.01 -28.11 5.50
CA GLN A 46 29.28 -27.78 6.13
C GLN A 46 29.16 -27.98 7.65
N ASP A 47 29.81 -29.03 8.06
CA ASP A 47 29.90 -29.58 9.41
C ASP A 47 30.37 -28.51 10.42
N ASN A 48 29.46 -28.05 11.26
CA ASN A 48 29.79 -27.20 12.42
C ASN A 48 29.96 -28.01 13.72
N GLY A 49 30.33 -29.25 13.63
CA GLY A 49 30.88 -30.03 14.75
C GLY A 49 29.93 -30.37 15.91
N ASN A 50 28.62 -30.17 15.75
CA ASN A 50 27.65 -30.52 16.79
C ASN A 50 26.88 -31.79 16.41
N GLY A 51 27.31 -32.87 16.94
CA GLY A 51 26.81 -34.23 16.97
C GLY A 51 25.55 -34.55 16.16
N HIS A 52 25.73 -35.31 15.06
CA HIS A 52 24.61 -35.96 14.39
C HIS A 52 23.83 -36.84 15.39
N PRO A 53 22.48 -36.81 15.36
CA PRO A 53 21.72 -37.85 16.05
C PRO A 53 22.10 -39.20 15.43
N THR A 54 22.49 -40.12 16.27
CA THR A 54 22.86 -41.48 15.85
C THR A 54 21.67 -42.13 15.15
N ASN A 55 21.80 -42.39 13.85
CA ASN A 55 20.87 -43.13 12.99
C ASN A 55 19.39 -42.98 13.26
N PRO A 56 18.69 -42.01 12.66
CA PRO A 56 17.24 -42.06 12.61
C PRO A 56 16.81 -43.32 11.81
N PRO A 57 15.62 -43.89 12.11
CA PRO A 57 15.10 -44.98 11.29
C PRO A 57 14.97 -44.50 9.84
N PRO A 58 15.12 -45.40 8.84
CA PRO A 58 14.98 -45.01 7.45
C PRO A 58 13.60 -44.44 7.20
N TYR A 59 13.54 -43.26 6.58
CA TYR A 59 12.29 -42.64 6.19
C TYR A 59 11.62 -43.44 5.08
N VAL A 60 10.36 -43.82 5.26
CA VAL A 60 9.62 -44.62 4.32
C VAL A 60 8.52 -43.76 3.68
N PRO A 61 8.57 -43.56 2.35
CA PRO A 61 7.49 -42.85 1.66
C PRO A 61 6.17 -43.63 1.79
N PRO A 62 5.02 -42.95 1.86
CA PRO A 62 3.73 -43.62 1.90
C PRO A 62 3.46 -44.37 0.59
N SER A 63 2.81 -45.55 0.66
CA SER A 63 2.57 -46.42 -0.48
C SER A 63 1.64 -45.83 -1.54
N ASP A 64 0.82 -44.88 -1.15
CA ASP A 64 -0.19 -44.21 -1.99
C ASP A 64 0.15 -42.74 -2.26
N TRP A 65 1.33 -42.27 -1.82
CA TRP A 65 1.78 -40.87 -1.92
C TRP A 65 0.88 -39.88 -1.15
N GLU A 66 0.10 -40.37 -0.19
CA GLU A 66 -0.66 -39.54 0.73
C GLU A 66 0.16 -39.27 2.01
N TYR A 67 0.65 -38.02 2.13
CA TYR A 67 1.48 -37.61 3.26
C TYR A 67 0.60 -37.26 4.45
N ASN A 68 1.02 -37.71 5.63
CA ASN A 68 0.33 -37.32 6.86
C ASN A 68 0.69 -35.89 7.25
N THR A 69 -0.26 -34.98 7.02
CA THR A 69 -0.20 -33.55 7.36
C THR A 69 -0.99 -33.22 8.62
N THR A 70 -1.64 -34.23 9.25
CA THR A 70 -2.39 -34.01 10.49
C THR A 70 -1.42 -33.59 11.58
N GLY A 71 -1.76 -32.52 12.28
CA GLY A 71 -0.86 -32.04 13.33
C GLY A 71 -1.43 -30.87 14.12
N GLY A 72 -0.84 -30.70 15.27
CA GLY A 72 -1.08 -29.64 16.22
C GLY A 72 0.02 -29.64 17.26
N PRO A 73 0.00 -28.74 18.24
CA PRO A 73 0.99 -28.68 19.29
C PRO A 73 1.10 -30.02 20.06
N VAL A 74 2.33 -30.40 20.36
CA VAL A 74 2.65 -31.57 21.19
C VAL A 74 3.46 -31.11 22.39
N GLU A 75 2.98 -31.36 23.58
CA GLU A 75 3.64 -30.99 24.84
C GLU A 75 5.02 -31.65 24.94
N GLY A 76 6.01 -30.90 25.43
CA GLY A 76 7.39 -31.36 25.61
C GLY A 76 8.20 -31.48 24.32
N LYS A 77 7.66 -31.02 23.18
CA LYS A 77 8.40 -30.95 21.91
C LYS A 77 8.58 -29.51 21.44
N ILE A 78 9.59 -29.28 20.64
CA ILE A 78 9.71 -28.05 19.87
C ILE A 78 8.59 -28.07 18.80
N ASN A 79 7.65 -27.16 18.91
CA ASN A 79 6.51 -27.03 18.02
C ASN A 79 6.76 -25.94 16.98
N VAL A 80 6.94 -26.33 15.73
CA VAL A 80 7.17 -25.43 14.60
C VAL A 80 5.86 -25.18 13.86
N HIS A 81 5.36 -23.96 13.97
CA HIS A 81 4.20 -23.48 13.26
C HIS A 81 4.63 -23.05 11.86
N LEU A 82 4.37 -23.87 10.85
CA LEU A 82 4.59 -23.50 9.45
C LEU A 82 3.44 -22.62 8.99
N VAL A 83 3.74 -21.38 8.65
CA VAL A 83 2.76 -20.35 8.27
C VAL A 83 2.94 -20.00 6.79
N PRO A 84 2.20 -20.68 5.88
CA PRO A 84 2.24 -20.34 4.45
C PRO A 84 1.65 -18.96 4.21
N HIS A 85 2.39 -18.12 3.48
CA HIS A 85 2.02 -16.77 3.12
C HIS A 85 2.69 -16.31 1.83
N THR A 86 2.21 -15.22 1.28
CA THR A 86 2.87 -14.43 0.25
C THR A 86 3.01 -12.99 0.73
N HIS A 87 3.88 -12.22 0.10
CA HIS A 87 3.95 -10.77 0.23
C HIS A 87 3.73 -10.17 -1.16
N ASP A 88 2.62 -9.47 -1.35
CA ASP A 88 2.18 -9.01 -2.65
C ASP A 88 2.13 -7.47 -2.67
N ASP A 89 3.24 -6.83 -3.04
CA ASP A 89 3.33 -5.37 -3.13
C ASP A 89 2.24 -4.79 -4.02
N THR A 90 1.52 -3.80 -3.52
CA THR A 90 0.52 -3.07 -4.31
C THR A 90 1.18 -1.98 -5.17
N GLY A 91 2.26 -2.35 -5.86
CA GLY A 91 3.10 -1.52 -6.71
C GLY A 91 4.47 -1.26 -6.10
N TRP A 92 5.55 -1.62 -6.80
CA TRP A 92 6.95 -1.39 -6.42
C TRP A 92 7.88 -1.35 -7.64
N GLN A 93 8.27 -2.51 -8.19
CA GLN A 93 9.10 -2.59 -9.40
C GLN A 93 8.26 -2.44 -10.68
N ILE A 94 7.00 -2.82 -10.60
CA ILE A 94 5.99 -2.65 -11.64
C ILE A 94 4.70 -2.13 -11.02
N THR A 95 3.77 -1.65 -11.85
CA THR A 95 2.53 -1.03 -11.37
C THR A 95 1.60 -2.02 -10.68
N VAL A 96 0.62 -1.51 -9.95
CA VAL A 96 -0.42 -2.29 -9.27
C VAL A 96 -1.10 -3.28 -10.21
N ASP A 97 -1.45 -2.82 -11.42
CA ASP A 97 -2.13 -3.65 -12.42
C ASP A 97 -1.21 -4.72 -13.01
N GLN A 98 0.06 -4.37 -13.24
CA GLN A 98 1.03 -5.33 -13.75
C GLN A 98 1.26 -6.47 -12.76
N TYR A 99 1.47 -6.17 -11.48
CA TYR A 99 1.57 -7.20 -10.44
C TYR A 99 0.32 -8.06 -10.35
N PHE A 100 -0.87 -7.43 -10.40
CA PHE A 100 -2.12 -8.19 -10.33
C PHE A 100 -2.23 -9.22 -11.46
N PHE A 101 -1.98 -8.81 -12.70
CA PHE A 101 -2.14 -9.69 -13.87
C PHE A 101 -0.97 -10.67 -14.07
N GLN A 102 0.23 -10.28 -13.64
CA GLN A 102 1.42 -11.12 -13.83
C GLN A 102 1.55 -12.17 -12.73
N ASP A 103 1.27 -11.83 -11.48
CA ASP A 103 1.63 -12.61 -10.30
C ASP A 103 0.42 -12.92 -9.40
N VAL A 104 -0.21 -11.90 -8.82
CA VAL A 104 -1.17 -12.04 -7.72
C VAL A 104 -2.42 -12.82 -8.09
N TYR A 105 -2.93 -12.62 -9.31
CA TYR A 105 -4.07 -13.40 -9.80
C TYR A 105 -3.82 -14.90 -9.69
N TYR A 106 -2.62 -15.34 -10.09
CA TYR A 106 -2.24 -16.76 -10.07
C TYR A 106 -1.96 -17.26 -8.66
N VAL A 107 -1.37 -16.44 -7.79
CA VAL A 107 -1.20 -16.77 -6.38
C VAL A 107 -2.55 -17.15 -5.77
N ILE A 108 -3.55 -16.28 -5.84
CA ILE A 108 -4.86 -16.53 -5.20
C ILE A 108 -5.58 -17.69 -5.90
N ASP A 109 -5.52 -17.77 -7.23
CA ASP A 109 -6.25 -18.79 -8.00
C ASP A 109 -5.73 -20.22 -7.75
N THR A 110 -4.41 -20.41 -7.77
CA THR A 110 -3.78 -21.71 -7.52
C THR A 110 -3.89 -22.10 -6.05
N LEU A 111 -3.77 -21.14 -5.13
CA LEU A 111 -3.95 -21.33 -3.70
C LEU A 111 -5.32 -21.95 -3.38
N VAL A 112 -6.40 -21.35 -3.88
CA VAL A 112 -7.77 -21.84 -3.65
C VAL A 112 -7.92 -23.31 -4.08
N SER A 113 -7.31 -23.69 -5.19
CA SER A 113 -7.34 -25.07 -5.66
C SER A 113 -6.58 -26.04 -4.76
N GLN A 114 -5.48 -25.60 -4.16
CA GLN A 114 -4.66 -26.43 -3.30
C GLN A 114 -5.23 -26.61 -1.89
N LEU A 115 -5.85 -25.58 -1.34
CA LEU A 115 -6.50 -25.66 -0.03
C LEU A 115 -7.69 -26.65 -0.03
N GLN A 116 -8.34 -26.87 -1.18
CA GLN A 116 -9.40 -27.85 -1.31
C GLN A 116 -8.93 -29.31 -1.25
N LYS A 117 -7.65 -29.58 -1.53
CA LYS A 117 -7.11 -30.95 -1.60
C LYS A 117 -6.87 -31.57 -0.23
N ASP A 118 -6.54 -30.75 0.77
CA ASP A 118 -6.26 -31.22 2.13
C ASP A 118 -6.77 -30.21 3.16
N PRO A 119 -7.66 -30.62 4.08
CA PRO A 119 -8.23 -29.75 5.11
C PRO A 119 -7.19 -29.26 6.15
N ASN A 120 -6.03 -29.89 6.23
CA ASN A 120 -4.96 -29.45 7.14
C ASN A 120 -4.15 -28.27 6.59
N ARG A 121 -4.10 -28.10 5.27
CA ARG A 121 -3.40 -26.99 4.64
C ARG A 121 -3.99 -25.66 5.07
N LYS A 122 -3.11 -24.72 5.40
CA LYS A 122 -3.44 -23.36 5.83
C LYS A 122 -2.74 -22.36 4.91
N PHE A 123 -3.32 -21.19 4.82
CA PHE A 123 -2.71 -20.02 4.21
C PHE A 123 -3.19 -18.75 4.88
N MET A 124 -2.35 -17.74 4.98
CA MET A 124 -2.79 -16.41 5.38
C MET A 124 -2.55 -15.40 4.27
N TYR A 125 -3.46 -14.45 4.11
CA TYR A 125 -3.43 -13.43 3.06
C TYR A 125 -3.58 -12.03 3.66
N VAL A 126 -2.86 -11.05 3.10
CA VAL A 126 -2.75 -9.69 3.66
C VAL A 126 -3.48 -8.65 2.82
N GLU A 127 -3.13 -8.48 1.56
CA GLU A 127 -3.50 -7.35 0.69
C GLU A 127 -4.95 -7.46 0.22
N THR A 128 -5.89 -7.01 1.08
CA THR A 128 -7.34 -7.16 0.82
C THR A 128 -7.78 -6.47 -0.49
N GLY A 129 -7.10 -5.41 -0.93
CA GLY A 129 -7.39 -4.74 -2.20
C GLY A 129 -7.19 -5.64 -3.42
N PHE A 130 -6.10 -6.40 -3.46
CA PHE A 130 -5.86 -7.39 -4.50
C PHE A 130 -6.86 -8.55 -4.41
N PHE A 131 -7.14 -9.02 -3.19
CA PHE A 131 -8.11 -10.09 -2.99
C PHE A 131 -9.52 -9.68 -3.45
N ALA A 132 -9.96 -8.46 -3.15
CA ALA A 132 -11.24 -7.92 -3.57
C ALA A 132 -11.35 -7.85 -5.10
N ARG A 133 -10.28 -7.41 -5.77
CA ARG A 133 -10.20 -7.35 -7.22
C ARG A 133 -10.29 -8.74 -7.85
N TRP A 134 -9.58 -9.72 -7.31
CA TRP A 134 -9.68 -11.11 -7.75
C TRP A 134 -11.07 -11.68 -7.50
N TRP A 135 -11.66 -11.42 -6.32
CA TRP A 135 -12.97 -11.88 -5.91
C TRP A 135 -14.08 -11.45 -6.86
N ASP A 136 -14.09 -10.21 -7.30
CA ASP A 136 -15.08 -9.66 -8.22
C ASP A 136 -15.07 -10.34 -9.59
N GLN A 137 -13.95 -10.94 -9.96
CA GLN A 137 -13.79 -11.68 -11.22
C GLN A 137 -14.20 -13.15 -11.12
N GLN A 138 -14.58 -13.63 -9.92
CA GLN A 138 -14.84 -15.04 -9.71
C GLN A 138 -16.32 -15.41 -9.92
N THR A 139 -16.53 -16.64 -10.42
CA THR A 139 -17.88 -17.22 -10.49
C THR A 139 -18.44 -17.46 -9.09
N THR A 140 -19.78 -17.42 -8.94
CA THR A 140 -20.47 -17.74 -7.68
C THR A 140 -20.05 -19.11 -7.11
N LYS A 141 -19.77 -20.09 -7.98
CA LYS A 141 -19.28 -21.41 -7.54
C LYS A 141 -17.94 -21.29 -6.82
N LYS A 142 -16.97 -20.56 -7.41
CA LYS A 142 -15.64 -20.36 -6.81
C LYS A 142 -15.72 -19.50 -5.55
N GLN A 143 -16.54 -18.46 -5.54
CA GLN A 143 -16.82 -17.65 -4.35
C GLN A 143 -17.36 -18.49 -3.19
N ASN A 144 -18.27 -19.43 -3.44
CA ASN A 144 -18.79 -20.33 -2.40
C ASN A 144 -17.72 -21.29 -1.85
N ILE A 145 -16.81 -21.77 -2.70
CA ILE A 145 -15.64 -22.56 -2.26
C ILE A 145 -14.79 -21.72 -1.30
N VAL A 146 -14.45 -20.50 -1.68
CA VAL A 146 -13.62 -19.60 -0.85
C VAL A 146 -14.30 -19.29 0.48
N LYS A 147 -15.62 -19.04 0.49
CA LYS A 147 -16.39 -18.89 1.75
C LYS A 147 -16.25 -20.12 2.66
N GLY A 148 -16.20 -21.31 2.08
CA GLY A 148 -15.95 -22.56 2.81
C GLY A 148 -14.55 -22.59 3.42
N LEU A 149 -13.53 -22.20 2.66
CA LEU A 149 -12.12 -22.17 3.10
C LEU A 149 -11.89 -21.14 4.21
N VAL A 150 -12.50 -19.97 4.13
CA VAL A 150 -12.46 -18.96 5.20
C VAL A 150 -13.17 -19.47 6.46
N LYS A 151 -14.36 -20.05 6.32
CA LYS A 151 -15.12 -20.63 7.45
C LYS A 151 -14.38 -21.76 8.15
N SER A 152 -13.65 -22.61 7.42
CA SER A 152 -12.82 -23.69 7.98
C SER A 152 -11.50 -23.21 8.54
N ARG A 153 -11.19 -21.91 8.40
CA ARG A 153 -9.88 -21.31 8.75
C ARG A 153 -8.70 -21.98 8.02
N GLN A 154 -8.93 -22.48 6.83
CA GLN A 154 -7.86 -22.87 5.91
C GLN A 154 -7.26 -21.64 5.25
N LEU A 155 -8.09 -20.68 4.84
CA LEU A 155 -7.70 -19.35 4.42
C LEU A 155 -8.03 -18.36 5.55
N GLU A 156 -7.02 -17.70 6.09
CA GLU A 156 -7.13 -16.68 7.13
C GLU A 156 -6.64 -15.34 6.58
N PHE A 157 -7.38 -14.26 6.83
CA PHE A 157 -6.91 -12.91 6.56
C PHE A 157 -6.18 -12.37 7.79
N ILE A 158 -5.10 -11.61 7.53
CA ILE A 158 -4.32 -10.93 8.55
C ILE A 158 -4.07 -9.47 8.10
N ASN A 159 -3.87 -8.52 9.00
CA ASN A 159 -4.00 -7.08 8.77
C ASN A 159 -5.43 -6.71 8.34
N GLY A 160 -5.87 -7.24 7.23
CA GLY A 160 -7.15 -6.96 6.63
C GLY A 160 -7.27 -5.56 6.03
N GLY A 161 -6.20 -4.77 6.01
CA GLY A 161 -6.14 -3.50 5.32
C GLY A 161 -6.16 -3.65 3.79
N TRP A 162 -6.41 -2.54 3.10
CA TRP A 162 -6.44 -2.53 1.64
C TRP A 162 -5.08 -2.89 1.02
N CYS A 163 -4.00 -2.49 1.70
CA CYS A 163 -2.62 -2.91 1.44
C CYS A 163 -1.85 -3.12 2.76
N MET A 164 -0.61 -3.60 2.69
CA MET A 164 0.36 -3.52 3.78
C MET A 164 0.96 -2.11 3.77
N HIS A 165 0.40 -1.22 4.58
CA HIS A 165 0.73 0.20 4.56
C HIS A 165 2.07 0.51 5.23
N ASP A 166 2.70 1.60 4.81
CA ASP A 166 3.82 2.22 5.50
C ASP A 166 3.40 2.77 6.88
N GLU A 167 4.30 2.78 7.84
CA GLU A 167 4.02 3.26 9.19
C GLU A 167 4.65 4.62 9.50
N ALA A 168 5.52 5.14 8.62
CA ALA A 168 6.25 6.40 8.84
C ALA A 168 5.61 7.59 8.14
N ALA A 169 5.22 7.46 6.87
CA ALA A 169 4.79 8.57 6.04
C ALA A 169 3.26 8.83 6.05
N PRO A 170 2.35 7.82 6.17
CA PRO A 170 0.92 8.06 6.18
C PRO A 170 0.44 8.84 7.40
N LEU A 171 -0.67 9.58 7.25
CA LEU A 171 -1.45 10.04 8.40
C LEU A 171 -2.16 8.87 9.07
N TYR A 172 -2.35 8.95 10.37
CA TYR A 172 -3.13 7.93 11.11
C TYR A 172 -4.55 7.74 10.53
N THR A 173 -5.17 8.80 9.99
CA THR A 173 -6.48 8.73 9.34
C THR A 173 -6.44 7.91 8.05
N GLU A 174 -5.39 8.02 7.25
CA GLU A 174 -5.18 7.22 6.04
C GLU A 174 -5.03 5.73 6.39
N MET A 175 -4.25 5.45 7.45
CA MET A 175 -4.06 4.10 7.96
C MET A 175 -5.37 3.49 8.46
N VAL A 176 -6.18 4.26 9.20
CA VAL A 176 -7.50 3.83 9.69
C VAL A 176 -8.46 3.59 8.53
N ASP A 177 -8.52 4.50 7.57
CA ASP A 177 -9.45 4.40 6.43
C ASP A 177 -9.16 3.17 5.57
N GLN A 178 -7.90 2.93 5.20
CA GLN A 178 -7.53 1.76 4.40
C GLN A 178 -7.79 0.44 5.15
N THR A 179 -7.57 0.42 6.46
CA THR A 179 -7.86 -0.75 7.31
C THR A 179 -9.37 -0.96 7.42
N THR A 180 -10.13 0.09 7.68
CA THR A 180 -11.60 0.06 7.76
C THR A 180 -12.21 -0.46 6.47
N ARG A 181 -11.73 0.03 5.32
CA ARG A 181 -12.19 -0.42 4.00
C ARG A 181 -12.02 -1.92 3.82
N GLY A 182 -10.85 -2.44 4.13
CA GLY A 182 -10.58 -3.88 4.02
C GLY A 182 -11.42 -4.70 4.99
N HIS A 183 -11.55 -4.28 6.24
CA HIS A 183 -12.40 -4.94 7.24
C HIS A 183 -13.88 -4.95 6.84
N GLN A 184 -14.38 -3.86 6.26
CA GLN A 184 -15.76 -3.79 5.75
C GLN A 184 -15.98 -4.77 4.61
N PHE A 185 -15.02 -4.88 3.66
CA PHE A 185 -15.08 -5.86 2.60
C PHE A 185 -15.12 -7.30 3.16
N LEU A 186 -14.22 -7.64 4.07
CA LEU A 186 -14.14 -8.97 4.68
C LEU A 186 -15.42 -9.30 5.46
N LYS A 187 -15.91 -8.37 6.28
CA LYS A 187 -17.13 -8.54 7.06
C LYS A 187 -18.37 -8.73 6.18
N LYS A 188 -18.51 -7.91 5.14
CA LYS A 188 -19.63 -7.98 4.19
C LYS A 188 -19.61 -9.29 3.40
N THR A 189 -18.43 -9.77 3.01
CA THR A 189 -18.26 -10.91 2.11
C THR A 189 -18.28 -12.24 2.85
N PHE A 190 -17.64 -12.33 4.02
CA PHE A 190 -17.39 -13.57 4.75
C PHE A 190 -17.99 -13.62 6.15
N GLY A 191 -18.48 -12.51 6.67
CA GLY A 191 -19.00 -12.38 8.04
C GLY A 191 -17.97 -11.85 9.04
N SER A 192 -18.41 -11.58 10.27
CA SER A 192 -17.59 -10.96 11.31
C SER A 192 -16.37 -11.78 11.71
N ASP A 193 -16.45 -13.10 11.60
CA ASP A 193 -15.37 -14.02 12.00
C ASP A 193 -14.18 -14.00 11.03
N ALA A 194 -14.35 -13.41 9.84
CA ALA A 194 -13.29 -13.22 8.86
C ALA A 194 -12.48 -11.94 9.07
N VAL A 195 -12.93 -11.05 9.96
CA VAL A 195 -12.16 -9.85 10.33
C VAL A 195 -10.92 -10.31 11.10
N PRO A 196 -9.72 -9.87 10.71
CA PRO A 196 -8.47 -10.31 11.31
C PRO A 196 -8.38 -10.05 12.81
N LYS A 197 -7.64 -10.91 13.49
CA LYS A 197 -7.28 -10.77 14.91
C LYS A 197 -5.81 -10.45 15.13
N GLY A 198 -5.05 -10.31 14.07
CA GLY A 198 -3.64 -9.99 14.14
C GLY A 198 -3.21 -9.10 13.00
N THR A 199 -2.10 -8.39 13.22
CA THR A 199 -1.43 -7.59 12.21
C THR A 199 -0.14 -8.27 11.76
N TRP A 200 0.24 -8.03 10.51
CA TRP A 200 1.40 -8.61 9.85
C TRP A 200 2.05 -7.56 8.97
N GLN A 201 3.10 -6.94 9.48
CA GLN A 201 3.82 -5.83 8.86
C GLN A 201 5.27 -6.24 8.60
N ILE A 202 5.46 -7.26 7.74
CA ILE A 202 6.77 -7.91 7.59
C ILE A 202 7.77 -7.07 6.81
N ASP A 203 7.31 -6.19 5.93
CA ASP A 203 8.15 -5.42 5.04
C ASP A 203 8.24 -3.91 5.29
N PRO A 204 7.31 -3.21 5.95
CA PRO A 204 7.47 -1.81 6.31
C PRO A 204 8.78 -1.53 7.07
N PHE A 205 9.37 -0.37 6.80
CA PHE A 205 10.74 -0.03 7.16
C PHE A 205 10.84 0.67 8.52
N GLY A 206 10.52 -0.05 9.57
CA GLY A 206 10.32 0.42 10.92
C GLY A 206 8.84 0.44 11.31
N HIS A 207 8.57 0.55 12.61
CA HIS A 207 7.22 0.36 13.15
C HIS A 207 6.88 1.40 14.21
N SER A 208 5.63 1.87 14.18
CA SER A 208 5.14 2.98 14.98
C SER A 208 4.31 2.50 16.17
N ASN A 209 4.43 3.20 17.29
CA ASN A 209 3.50 3.07 18.42
C ASN A 209 2.04 3.26 17.99
N THR A 210 1.80 4.13 17.00
CA THR A 210 0.46 4.36 16.44
C THR A 210 -0.10 3.10 15.79
N GLN A 211 0.73 2.32 15.10
CA GLN A 211 0.32 1.02 14.55
C GLN A 211 -0.07 0.05 15.66
N ALA A 212 0.77 -0.10 16.69
CA ALA A 212 0.50 -1.02 17.79
C ALA A 212 -0.74 -0.63 18.59
N TRP A 213 -0.95 0.66 18.85
CA TRP A 213 -2.09 1.16 19.58
C TRP A 213 -3.34 1.22 18.73
N LEU A 214 -3.35 2.07 17.69
CA LEU A 214 -4.56 2.45 16.98
C LEU A 214 -5.05 1.34 16.05
N LEU A 215 -4.16 0.76 15.26
CA LEU A 215 -4.50 -0.30 14.31
C LEU A 215 -4.30 -1.71 14.88
N GLY A 216 -3.69 -1.82 16.05
CA GLY A 216 -3.61 -3.03 16.83
C GLY A 216 -4.70 -3.08 17.89
N ALA A 217 -4.40 -2.56 19.09
CA ALA A 217 -5.25 -2.70 20.27
C ALA A 217 -6.66 -2.09 20.10
N GLU A 218 -6.78 -0.85 19.60
CA GLU A 218 -8.08 -0.17 19.42
C GLU A 218 -8.93 -0.82 18.30
N ALA A 219 -8.29 -1.36 17.25
CA ALA A 219 -9.00 -2.10 16.21
C ALA A 219 -9.38 -3.54 16.64
N GLY A 220 -9.04 -3.94 17.86
CA GLY A 220 -9.38 -5.25 18.44
C GLY A 220 -8.46 -6.38 17.99
N MET A 221 -7.26 -6.06 17.49
CA MET A 221 -6.24 -7.06 17.19
C MET A 221 -5.59 -7.59 18.47
N GLU A 222 -5.19 -8.84 18.43
CA GLU A 222 -4.59 -9.54 19.58
C GLU A 222 -3.07 -9.64 19.45
N SER A 223 -2.54 -9.46 18.23
CA SER A 223 -1.11 -9.61 17.94
C SER A 223 -0.62 -8.77 16.79
N MET A 224 0.70 -8.51 16.77
CA MET A 224 1.42 -7.87 15.69
C MET A 224 2.75 -8.57 15.44
N PHE A 225 3.05 -8.88 14.17
CA PHE A 225 4.31 -9.48 13.75
C PHE A 225 4.95 -8.67 12.62
N TRP A 226 6.29 -8.62 12.63
CA TRP A 226 7.09 -7.94 11.60
C TRP A 226 8.46 -8.59 11.40
N GLY A 227 9.18 -8.15 10.35
CA GLY A 227 10.47 -8.69 9.97
C GLY A 227 11.62 -7.68 10.03
N ARG A 228 11.34 -6.39 9.94
CA ARG A 228 12.38 -5.36 9.78
C ARG A 228 12.51 -4.48 11.01
N THR A 229 13.71 -4.50 11.62
CA THR A 229 14.04 -3.67 12.79
C THR A 229 15.54 -3.34 12.79
N ASP A 230 15.99 -2.50 13.71
CA ASP A 230 17.40 -2.25 13.92
C ASP A 230 18.15 -3.55 14.23
N PHE A 231 19.22 -3.83 13.47
CA PHE A 231 19.97 -5.08 13.59
C PHE A 231 20.62 -5.28 14.97
N GLN A 232 20.94 -4.20 15.69
CA GLN A 232 21.51 -4.29 17.02
C GLN A 232 20.45 -4.66 18.05
N ASP A 233 19.28 -4.02 18.02
CA ASP A 233 18.14 -4.37 18.89
C ASP A 233 17.71 -5.82 18.64
N PHE A 234 17.57 -6.22 17.36
CA PHE A 234 17.30 -7.60 16.99
C PHE A 234 18.28 -8.59 17.60
N ASN A 235 19.58 -8.37 17.44
CA ASN A 235 20.60 -9.29 17.94
C ASN A 235 20.60 -9.38 19.47
N ILE A 236 20.40 -8.27 20.17
CA ILE A 236 20.28 -8.25 21.63
C ILE A 236 19.06 -9.05 22.07
N ARG A 237 17.89 -8.80 21.48
CA ARG A 237 16.63 -9.48 21.80
C ARG A 237 16.68 -10.96 21.48
N LYS A 238 17.18 -11.32 20.32
CA LYS A 238 17.40 -12.71 19.91
C LYS A 238 18.27 -13.45 20.92
N ASN A 239 19.44 -12.92 21.26
CA ASN A 239 20.39 -13.56 22.18
C ASN A 239 19.88 -13.64 23.62
N THR A 240 18.84 -12.92 23.97
CA THR A 240 18.21 -12.93 25.29
C THR A 240 16.80 -13.53 25.29
N SER A 241 16.39 -14.19 24.17
CA SER A 241 15.06 -14.80 23.97
C SER A 241 13.90 -13.81 24.20
N ARG A 242 14.05 -12.58 23.72
CA ARG A 242 13.09 -11.47 23.88
C ARG A 242 12.62 -10.90 22.54
N LEU A 243 12.54 -11.71 21.48
CA LEU A 243 11.95 -11.31 20.19
C LEU A 243 10.43 -11.15 20.26
N GLU A 244 9.84 -11.47 21.40
CA GLU A 244 8.40 -11.32 21.66
C GLU A 244 8.18 -10.57 22.96
N TRP A 245 7.20 -9.67 22.96
CA TRP A 245 6.86 -8.82 24.11
C TRP A 245 5.40 -8.34 24.06
N VAL A 246 4.96 -7.59 25.05
CA VAL A 246 3.73 -6.81 25.02
C VAL A 246 4.10 -5.38 24.64
N TRP A 247 3.53 -4.89 23.57
CA TRP A 247 3.74 -3.51 23.13
C TRP A 247 2.60 -2.62 23.63
N GLU A 248 2.92 -1.68 24.50
CA GLU A 248 2.02 -0.65 25.01
C GLU A 248 2.20 0.61 24.16
N GLY A 249 1.48 0.66 23.03
CA GLY A 249 1.64 1.69 22.01
C GLY A 249 1.18 3.09 22.44
N SER A 250 0.44 3.20 23.54
CA SER A 250 0.03 4.49 24.13
C SER A 250 0.12 4.45 25.64
N GLN A 251 1.05 5.21 26.22
CA GLN A 251 1.23 5.27 27.65
C GLN A 251 0.01 5.88 28.39
N SER A 252 -0.67 6.84 27.77
CA SER A 252 -1.86 7.48 28.34
C SER A 252 -3.07 6.54 28.41
N MET A 253 -3.13 5.55 27.51
CA MET A 253 -4.18 4.53 27.49
C MET A 253 -3.81 3.30 28.35
N GLY A 254 -2.54 3.13 28.66
CA GLY A 254 -2.04 2.04 29.50
C GLY A 254 -2.40 0.66 28.95
N LYS A 255 -2.96 -0.20 29.80
CA LYS A 255 -3.25 -1.60 29.45
C LYS A 255 -4.23 -1.78 28.27
N SER A 256 -5.12 -0.82 28.01
CA SER A 256 -6.04 -0.91 26.87
C SER A 256 -5.33 -0.74 25.52
N ALA A 257 -4.14 -0.15 25.52
CA ALA A 257 -3.29 0.00 24.33
C ALA A 257 -2.22 -1.10 24.19
N GLN A 258 -2.37 -2.22 24.90
CA GLN A 258 -1.41 -3.32 24.84
C GLN A 258 -1.80 -4.37 23.81
N ILE A 259 -0.81 -4.81 23.02
CA ILE A 259 -0.93 -5.88 22.05
C ILE A 259 0.26 -6.84 22.19
N PHE A 260 0.05 -8.14 21.98
CA PHE A 260 1.17 -9.08 21.88
C PHE A 260 1.95 -8.82 20.59
N ALA A 261 3.25 -8.72 20.68
CA ALA A 261 4.09 -8.31 19.58
C ALA A 261 5.27 -9.28 19.39
N GLY A 262 5.63 -9.56 18.16
CA GLY A 262 6.72 -10.48 17.86
C GLY A 262 7.48 -10.11 16.59
N GLU A 263 8.81 -10.15 16.70
CA GLU A 263 9.71 -10.06 15.56
C GLU A 263 10.06 -11.45 15.04
N LEU A 264 9.99 -11.62 13.73
CA LEU A 264 10.28 -12.89 13.08
C LEU A 264 11.77 -13.26 13.24
N TYR A 265 12.05 -14.47 13.68
CA TYR A 265 13.41 -14.94 13.94
C TYR A 265 14.33 -14.87 12.71
N GLY A 266 13.79 -15.06 11.52
CA GLY A 266 14.50 -14.94 10.25
C GLY A 266 14.76 -13.50 9.79
N GLY A 267 14.17 -12.49 10.46
CA GLY A 267 14.22 -11.10 10.06
C GLY A 267 15.63 -10.52 10.12
N GLY A 268 16.13 -10.23 11.29
CA GLY A 268 17.51 -9.87 11.51
C GLY A 268 17.99 -8.60 10.84
N GLY A 269 17.23 -7.52 10.96
CA GLY A 269 17.59 -6.20 10.46
C GLY A 269 17.13 -5.92 9.03
N GLY A 270 17.14 -6.88 8.13
CA GLY A 270 16.86 -6.62 6.71
C GLY A 270 15.77 -7.43 6.04
N GLY A 271 15.22 -8.46 6.69
CA GLY A 271 14.30 -9.32 5.99
C GLY A 271 13.35 -10.13 6.87
N TYR A 272 12.43 -10.79 6.25
CA TYR A 272 11.40 -11.62 6.90
C TYR A 272 11.41 -13.07 6.38
N GLY A 273 12.35 -13.40 5.49
CA GLY A 273 12.43 -14.72 4.88
C GLY A 273 12.72 -15.82 5.89
N THR A 274 12.19 -17.00 5.61
CA THR A 274 12.61 -18.23 6.25
C THR A 274 13.63 -18.93 5.36
N TRP A 275 14.34 -19.87 5.95
CA TRP A 275 15.23 -20.76 5.25
C TRP A 275 14.50 -21.96 4.60
N ILE A 276 13.16 -21.90 4.53
CA ILE A 276 12.34 -22.82 3.74
C ILE A 276 11.78 -22.06 2.55
N GLY A 277 12.24 -22.39 1.36
CA GLY A 277 11.71 -21.89 0.11
C GLY A 277 11.65 -23.03 -0.90
N PHE A 278 10.56 -23.09 -1.65
CA PHE A 278 10.35 -24.10 -2.69
C PHE A 278 10.18 -23.48 -4.08
N ASP A 279 10.20 -22.17 -4.22
CA ASP A 279 10.24 -21.52 -5.52
C ASP A 279 11.64 -21.63 -6.13
N GLY A 280 11.71 -21.85 -7.44
CA GLY A 280 12.96 -22.01 -8.16
C GLY A 280 13.53 -23.43 -8.13
N ASN A 281 14.84 -23.56 -8.39
CA ASN A 281 15.49 -24.84 -8.75
C ASN A 281 16.06 -25.62 -7.56
N GLY A 282 15.81 -25.24 -6.30
CA GLY A 282 16.79 -25.60 -5.28
C GLY A 282 16.38 -26.58 -4.19
N ASN A 283 15.15 -26.69 -3.77
CA ASN A 283 14.83 -27.34 -2.49
C ASN A 283 13.73 -28.40 -2.55
N GLN A 284 13.51 -28.98 -3.72
CA GLN A 284 12.52 -30.04 -3.90
C GLN A 284 12.86 -31.25 -3.04
N ILE A 285 11.87 -31.81 -2.37
CA ILE A 285 12.05 -33.04 -1.60
C ILE A 285 11.89 -34.24 -2.54
N GLN A 286 13.03 -34.88 -2.83
CA GLN A 286 13.07 -36.17 -3.53
C GLN A 286 13.05 -37.30 -2.51
N ASP A 287 11.92 -37.99 -2.43
CA ASP A 287 11.68 -39.00 -1.40
C ASP A 287 11.64 -40.45 -1.94
N ASP A 288 11.96 -40.65 -3.22
CA ASP A 288 12.19 -41.99 -3.76
C ASP A 288 13.60 -42.44 -3.42
N PRO A 289 13.82 -43.40 -2.50
CA PRO A 289 15.14 -43.81 -2.06
C PRO A 289 15.95 -44.53 -3.15
N SER A 290 15.33 -44.91 -4.28
CA SER A 290 16.03 -45.47 -5.43
C SER A 290 16.70 -44.45 -6.33
N ARG A 291 16.43 -43.15 -6.11
CA ARG A 291 16.95 -42.07 -6.93
C ARG A 291 18.26 -41.52 -6.36
N HIS A 292 19.16 -41.11 -7.26
CA HIS A 292 20.48 -40.58 -6.88
C HIS A 292 20.38 -39.23 -6.15
N ASP A 293 19.28 -38.47 -6.35
CA ASP A 293 19.00 -37.18 -5.77
C ASP A 293 18.07 -37.26 -4.54
N TYR A 294 17.87 -38.47 -3.97
CA TYR A 294 17.17 -38.65 -2.69
C TYR A 294 17.79 -37.77 -1.60
N ASN A 295 16.95 -36.98 -0.89
CA ASN A 295 17.45 -35.95 0.01
C ASN A 295 16.64 -35.79 1.32
N VAL A 296 15.71 -36.68 1.61
CA VAL A 296 14.83 -36.56 2.80
C VAL A 296 15.64 -36.45 4.08
N ASP A 297 16.65 -37.33 4.27
CA ASP A 297 17.48 -37.34 5.49
C ASP A 297 18.13 -35.98 5.73
N LYS A 298 18.74 -35.43 4.68
CA LYS A 298 19.41 -34.11 4.75
C LYS A 298 18.46 -32.99 5.09
N ILE A 299 17.28 -32.99 4.47
CA ILE A 299 16.27 -31.92 4.70
C ILE A 299 15.70 -32.00 6.11
N VAL A 300 15.38 -33.20 6.58
CA VAL A 300 14.86 -33.40 7.95
C VAL A 300 15.91 -33.04 8.99
N ASP A 301 17.15 -33.49 8.81
CA ASP A 301 18.24 -33.14 9.73
C ASP A 301 18.45 -31.63 9.80
N GLN A 302 18.47 -30.96 8.67
CA GLN A 302 18.61 -29.51 8.62
C GLN A 302 17.44 -28.80 9.30
N PHE A 303 16.20 -29.28 9.08
CA PHE A 303 15.04 -28.75 9.75
C PHE A 303 15.16 -28.85 11.28
N VAL A 304 15.54 -30.03 11.77
CA VAL A 304 15.72 -30.29 13.22
C VAL A 304 16.83 -29.42 13.79
N ILE A 305 17.97 -29.29 13.11
CA ILE A 305 19.09 -28.43 13.52
C ILE A 305 18.60 -26.99 13.70
N ASN A 306 17.87 -26.50 12.73
CA ASN A 306 17.41 -25.12 12.72
C ASN A 306 16.30 -24.86 13.74
N ALA A 307 15.38 -25.80 13.93
CA ALA A 307 14.38 -25.71 14.99
C ALA A 307 15.04 -25.67 16.37
N ARG A 308 16.06 -26.49 16.61
CA ARG A 308 16.85 -26.45 17.85
C ARG A 308 17.63 -25.15 18.01
N LYS A 309 18.23 -24.65 16.93
CA LYS A 309 18.93 -23.37 16.95
C LYS A 309 18.00 -22.23 17.32
N GLN A 310 16.81 -22.17 16.73
CA GLN A 310 15.82 -21.16 17.08
C GLN A 310 15.28 -21.36 18.50
N ALA A 311 15.11 -22.61 18.98
CA ALA A 311 14.64 -22.88 20.34
C ALA A 311 15.55 -22.28 21.42
N ALA A 312 16.85 -22.19 21.15
CA ALA A 312 17.80 -21.52 22.06
C ALA A 312 17.52 -19.99 22.21
N HIS A 313 16.77 -19.41 21.30
CA HIS A 313 16.45 -17.98 21.23
C HIS A 313 14.95 -17.69 21.40
N THR A 314 14.13 -18.72 21.60
CA THR A 314 12.68 -18.59 21.74
C THR A 314 12.26 -18.79 23.20
N ALA A 315 11.31 -18.00 23.65
CA ALA A 315 10.91 -17.98 25.04
C ALA A 315 9.96 -19.12 25.46
N THR A 316 9.44 -19.90 24.50
CA THR A 316 8.52 -21.04 24.71
C THR A 316 8.85 -22.19 23.76
N GLU A 317 8.15 -23.31 23.89
CA GLU A 317 8.28 -24.47 22.99
C GLU A 317 7.72 -24.22 21.57
N HIS A 318 7.12 -23.05 21.30
CA HIS A 318 6.47 -22.69 20.04
C HIS A 318 7.32 -21.72 19.24
N GLN A 319 7.53 -22.04 17.97
CA GLN A 319 8.26 -21.24 16.98
C GLN A 319 7.35 -20.93 15.79
N LEU A 320 7.34 -19.68 15.33
CA LEU A 320 6.67 -19.28 14.11
C LEU A 320 7.67 -19.25 12.96
N TRP A 321 7.38 -19.98 11.87
CA TRP A 321 8.14 -19.98 10.63
C TRP A 321 7.26 -19.49 9.50
N ALA A 322 7.55 -18.30 9.00
CA ALA A 322 6.89 -17.75 7.83
C ALA A 322 7.36 -18.51 6.58
N CYS A 323 6.47 -19.19 5.88
CA CYS A 323 6.78 -20.00 4.70
C CYS A 323 6.29 -19.28 3.45
N GLY A 324 7.11 -18.39 2.93
CA GLY A 324 6.83 -17.55 1.78
C GLY A 324 7.71 -16.31 1.71
N SER A 325 7.61 -15.59 0.62
CA SER A 325 8.28 -14.33 0.31
C SER A 325 7.48 -13.59 -0.77
N ASP A 326 8.08 -12.56 -1.39
CA ASP A 326 7.46 -11.73 -2.41
C ASP A 326 6.92 -12.58 -3.55
N PHE A 327 5.63 -12.44 -3.81
CA PHE A 327 4.90 -13.09 -4.89
C PHE A 327 5.07 -14.61 -4.97
N ASN A 328 5.41 -15.28 -3.87
CA ASN A 328 5.46 -16.73 -3.80
C ASN A 328 4.05 -17.34 -3.93
N TYR A 329 3.97 -18.63 -4.19
CA TYR A 329 2.73 -19.39 -4.40
C TYR A 329 2.00 -19.12 -5.72
N GLN A 330 2.63 -18.50 -6.72
CA GLN A 330 2.05 -18.47 -8.09
C GLN A 330 1.76 -19.89 -8.59
N ASN A 331 2.61 -20.83 -8.22
CA ASN A 331 2.36 -22.27 -8.31
C ASN A 331 2.26 -22.88 -6.91
N ALA A 332 1.09 -22.72 -6.27
CA ALA A 332 0.86 -23.20 -4.92
C ALA A 332 0.97 -24.73 -4.77
N ASP A 333 0.74 -25.51 -5.84
CA ASP A 333 0.91 -26.97 -5.83
C ASP A 333 2.35 -27.34 -5.48
N HIS A 334 3.32 -26.62 -6.01
CA HIS A 334 4.74 -26.84 -5.77
C HIS A 334 5.12 -26.65 -4.29
N TRP A 335 4.59 -25.60 -3.68
CA TRP A 335 4.79 -25.33 -2.27
C TRP A 335 4.13 -26.40 -1.39
N TYR A 336 2.87 -26.70 -1.59
CA TYR A 336 2.15 -27.63 -0.73
C TYR A 336 2.64 -29.06 -0.85
N ARG A 337 3.01 -29.53 -2.05
CA ARG A 337 3.64 -30.86 -2.20
C ARG A 337 4.89 -31.02 -1.34
N ASN A 338 5.72 -29.99 -1.29
CA ASN A 338 6.95 -30.05 -0.52
C ASN A 338 6.70 -29.84 0.98
N LEU A 339 5.78 -28.94 1.36
CA LEU A 339 5.40 -28.76 2.75
C LEU A 339 4.73 -30.02 3.35
N ASP A 340 3.89 -30.70 2.58
CA ASP A 340 3.25 -31.96 3.01
C ASP A 340 4.32 -33.04 3.29
N LYS A 341 5.28 -33.21 2.39
CA LYS A 341 6.42 -34.12 2.57
C LYS A 341 7.23 -33.71 3.81
N LEU A 342 7.54 -32.43 3.93
CA LEU A 342 8.33 -31.90 5.06
C LEU A 342 7.67 -32.22 6.40
N ILE A 343 6.37 -31.92 6.55
CA ILE A 343 5.61 -32.22 7.77
C ILE A 343 5.64 -33.72 8.07
N HIS A 344 5.34 -34.52 7.07
CA HIS A 344 5.30 -35.97 7.19
C HIS A 344 6.63 -36.57 7.71
N TYR A 345 7.74 -36.20 7.11
CA TYR A 345 9.05 -36.76 7.44
C TYR A 345 9.66 -36.15 8.71
N VAL A 346 9.50 -34.87 8.96
CA VAL A 346 9.94 -34.24 10.21
C VAL A 346 9.24 -34.86 11.41
N ASN A 347 7.95 -35.14 11.32
CA ASN A 347 7.20 -35.74 12.42
C ASN A 347 7.57 -37.21 12.67
N GLN A 348 8.03 -37.93 11.64
CA GLN A 348 8.59 -39.30 11.81
C GLN A 348 9.90 -39.29 12.61
N ASN A 349 10.73 -38.25 12.46
CA ASN A 349 11.95 -38.11 13.26
C ASN A 349 11.67 -38.03 14.76
N GLY A 350 10.51 -37.50 15.14
CA GLY A 350 10.02 -37.52 16.52
C GLY A 350 10.66 -36.51 17.49
N THR A 351 11.70 -35.79 17.11
CA THR A 351 12.39 -34.82 17.99
C THR A 351 11.78 -33.43 17.92
N VAL A 352 11.21 -33.07 16.80
CA VAL A 352 10.52 -31.81 16.54
C VAL A 352 9.12 -32.14 16.02
N ASN A 353 8.18 -31.26 16.22
CA ASN A 353 6.81 -31.38 15.74
C ASN A 353 6.52 -30.22 14.79
N ALA A 354 6.20 -30.50 13.53
CA ALA A 354 5.87 -29.52 12.52
C ALA A 354 4.42 -29.68 12.04
N PHE A 355 3.71 -28.58 11.80
CA PHE A 355 2.35 -28.59 11.33
C PHE A 355 1.96 -27.26 10.67
N TYR A 356 0.95 -27.31 9.79
CA TYR A 356 0.37 -26.09 9.23
C TYR A 356 -0.29 -25.24 10.29
N SER A 357 -0.01 -23.93 10.26
CA SER A 357 -0.50 -22.98 11.25
C SER A 357 -0.81 -21.62 10.63
N THR A 358 -1.31 -20.72 11.49
CA THR A 358 -1.50 -19.30 11.22
C THR A 358 -0.98 -18.50 12.41
N PRO A 359 -0.72 -17.19 12.27
CA PRO A 359 -0.33 -16.34 13.39
C PRO A 359 -1.35 -16.36 14.52
N THR A 360 -2.64 -16.38 14.24
CA THR A 360 -3.69 -16.49 15.28
C THR A 360 -3.52 -17.77 16.10
N ARG A 361 -3.32 -18.90 15.43
CA ARG A 361 -3.10 -20.18 16.12
C ARG A 361 -1.81 -20.21 16.94
N TYR A 362 -0.78 -19.52 16.45
CA TYR A 362 0.48 -19.37 17.22
C TYR A 362 0.28 -18.53 18.49
N VAL A 363 -0.42 -17.41 18.38
CA VAL A 363 -0.71 -16.52 19.53
C VAL A 363 -1.56 -17.24 20.59
N ASP A 364 -2.50 -18.06 20.20
CA ASP A 364 -3.30 -18.87 21.12
C ASP A 364 -2.39 -19.77 21.98
N GLN A 365 -1.34 -20.38 21.39
CA GLN A 365 -0.38 -21.18 22.14
C GLN A 365 0.50 -20.33 23.06
N LYS A 366 0.87 -19.12 22.64
CA LYS A 366 1.63 -18.18 23.50
C LYS A 366 0.83 -17.73 24.71
N LYS A 367 -0.49 -17.56 24.57
CA LYS A 367 -1.37 -17.25 25.71
C LYS A 367 -1.45 -18.39 26.71
N LEU A 368 -1.47 -19.64 26.23
CA LEU A 368 -1.51 -20.83 27.10
C LEU A 368 -0.23 -21.01 27.91
N ALA A 369 0.91 -20.52 27.43
CA ALA A 369 2.19 -20.63 28.15
C ALA A 369 2.25 -19.83 29.44
N GLN A 370 1.27 -18.98 29.75
CA GLN A 370 1.14 -18.19 30.99
C GLN A 370 2.44 -17.44 31.39
N LYS A 371 3.22 -17.03 30.39
CA LYS A 371 4.49 -16.33 30.61
C LYS A 371 4.24 -14.84 30.84
N THR A 372 5.02 -14.23 31.73
CA THR A 372 5.08 -12.77 31.84
C THR A 372 6.00 -12.22 30.74
N TRP A 373 5.47 -11.38 29.90
CA TRP A 373 6.18 -10.73 28.80
C TRP A 373 6.71 -9.36 29.22
N GLU A 374 7.87 -8.96 28.68
CA GLU A 374 8.38 -7.60 28.80
C GLU A 374 7.37 -6.61 28.20
N ILE A 375 7.28 -5.40 28.74
CA ILE A 375 6.47 -4.31 28.18
C ILE A 375 7.38 -3.31 27.47
N ARG A 376 7.18 -3.14 26.18
CA ARG A 376 7.83 -2.12 25.34
C ARG A 376 6.89 -0.94 25.10
N ARG A 377 7.44 0.32 25.00
CA ARG A 377 6.67 1.55 24.89
C ARG A 377 7.19 2.53 23.84
N ASP A 378 8.32 2.24 23.24
CA ASP A 378 8.99 3.06 22.23
C ASP A 378 8.62 2.65 20.80
N ASP A 379 8.79 3.58 19.86
CA ASP A 379 8.75 3.29 18.44
C ASP A 379 9.92 2.40 18.02
N ILE A 380 9.76 1.69 16.90
CA ILE A 380 10.80 0.88 16.26
C ILE A 380 11.29 1.61 15.01
N PHE A 381 11.84 2.81 15.21
CA PHE A 381 12.41 3.69 14.17
C PHE A 381 13.75 4.29 14.65
N PRO A 382 14.67 4.60 13.70
CA PRO A 382 14.67 4.16 12.32
C PRO A 382 15.07 2.69 12.17
N LEU A 383 14.70 2.08 11.05
CA LEU A 383 15.28 0.80 10.64
C LEU A 383 16.76 1.00 10.28
N ALA A 384 17.61 0.11 10.81
CA ALA A 384 18.99 -0.06 10.35
C ALA A 384 19.26 -1.55 10.15
N ASP A 385 19.52 -2.00 8.93
CA ASP A 385 19.81 -3.40 8.61
C ASP A 385 21.27 -3.77 8.79
N ALA A 386 22.16 -2.77 8.85
CA ALA A 386 23.60 -2.91 9.10
C ALA A 386 24.20 -1.66 9.74
N GLY A 387 25.46 -1.73 10.15
CA GLY A 387 26.19 -0.57 10.69
C GLY A 387 26.24 0.58 9.70
N HIS A 388 25.86 1.79 10.13
CA HIS A 388 25.79 3.02 9.32
C HIS A 388 24.82 2.96 8.12
N HIS A 389 23.87 2.04 8.13
CA HIS A 389 22.93 1.82 7.04
C HIS A 389 21.49 2.04 7.51
N TYR A 390 21.12 3.33 7.67
CA TYR A 390 19.81 3.76 8.16
C TYR A 390 18.83 3.97 7.01
N TRP A 391 17.63 3.41 7.14
CA TRP A 391 16.53 3.54 6.18
C TRP A 391 15.64 4.74 6.53
N SER A 392 16.23 5.93 6.61
CA SER A 392 15.51 7.15 6.96
C SER A 392 15.24 8.07 5.75
N GLY A 393 15.87 7.80 4.60
CA GLY A 393 15.70 8.61 3.40
C GLY A 393 14.28 8.61 2.84
N TYR A 394 13.56 7.52 3.00
CA TYR A 394 12.18 7.40 2.52
C TYR A 394 11.20 8.31 3.28
N PHE A 395 11.50 8.77 4.47
CA PHE A 395 10.67 9.73 5.20
C PHE A 395 10.36 10.98 4.36
N THR A 396 11.27 11.37 3.48
CA THR A 396 11.17 12.55 2.63
C THR A 396 11.26 12.27 1.13
N SER A 397 11.43 11.01 0.73
CA SER A 397 11.48 10.63 -0.69
C SER A 397 10.15 10.96 -1.38
N ARG A 398 10.21 11.42 -2.66
CA ARG A 398 9.04 11.80 -3.47
C ARG A 398 8.06 12.72 -2.73
N PRO A 399 8.52 13.92 -2.29
CA PRO A 399 7.69 14.82 -1.49
C PRO A 399 6.44 15.30 -2.23
N ALA A 400 6.48 15.34 -3.56
CA ALA A 400 5.33 15.72 -4.38
C ALA A 400 4.21 14.67 -4.29
N LEU A 401 4.53 13.37 -4.37
CA LEU A 401 3.56 12.30 -4.22
C LEU A 401 2.98 12.28 -2.79
N LYS A 402 3.83 12.38 -1.76
CA LYS A 402 3.39 12.51 -0.37
C LYS A 402 2.39 13.67 -0.19
N ARG A 403 2.69 14.82 -0.82
CA ARG A 403 1.81 15.99 -0.81
C ARG A 403 0.49 15.72 -1.52
N GLN A 404 0.50 15.03 -2.65
CA GLN A 404 -0.69 14.70 -3.43
C GLN A 404 -1.63 13.79 -2.63
N VAL A 405 -1.10 12.74 -2.00
CA VAL A 405 -1.89 11.85 -1.11
C VAL A 405 -2.51 12.64 0.02
N ARG A 406 -1.74 13.51 0.68
CA ARG A 406 -2.21 14.37 1.77
C ARG A 406 -3.35 15.30 1.33
N PHE A 407 -3.22 15.89 0.15
CA PHE A 407 -4.25 16.75 -0.43
C PHE A 407 -5.53 15.95 -0.74
N ALA A 408 -5.37 14.78 -1.36
CA ALA A 408 -6.48 13.87 -1.65
C ALA A 408 -7.23 13.43 -0.38
N THR A 409 -6.51 13.13 0.70
CA THR A 409 -7.09 12.76 2.01
C THR A 409 -7.92 13.90 2.60
N ASN A 410 -7.41 15.14 2.54
CA ASN A 410 -8.15 16.30 3.02
C ASN A 410 -9.41 16.56 2.19
N PHE A 411 -9.31 16.39 0.87
CA PHE A 411 -10.44 16.52 -0.03
C PHE A 411 -11.48 15.43 0.22
N LEU A 412 -11.07 14.17 0.37
CA LEU A 412 -11.93 13.05 0.72
C LEU A 412 -12.72 13.31 2.02
N SER A 413 -12.04 13.82 3.05
CA SER A 413 -12.67 14.17 4.33
C SER A 413 -13.76 15.23 4.16
N SER A 414 -13.50 16.25 3.35
CA SER A 414 -14.48 17.29 3.03
C SER A 414 -15.64 16.74 2.20
N ALA A 415 -15.35 15.91 1.22
CA ALA A 415 -16.35 15.30 0.33
C ALA A 415 -17.31 14.39 1.10
N ARG A 416 -16.81 13.55 2.02
CA ARG A 416 -17.63 12.71 2.90
C ARG A 416 -18.58 13.52 3.78
N GLN A 417 -18.11 14.66 4.30
CA GLN A 417 -18.99 15.56 5.07
C GLN A 417 -20.11 16.13 4.21
N MET A 418 -19.78 16.58 2.99
CA MET A 418 -20.77 17.11 2.06
C MET A 418 -21.78 16.04 1.63
N GLU A 419 -21.34 14.82 1.37
CA GLU A 419 -22.22 13.69 1.05
C GLU A 419 -23.30 13.50 2.12
N VAL A 420 -22.88 13.47 3.39
CA VAL A 420 -23.79 13.28 4.53
C VAL A 420 -24.72 14.48 4.73
N ILE A 421 -24.16 15.69 4.69
CA ILE A 421 -24.93 16.92 4.99
C ILE A 421 -25.91 17.24 3.86
N ALA A 422 -25.47 17.11 2.62
CA ALA A 422 -26.30 17.39 1.45
C ALA A 422 -27.24 16.21 1.11
N GLN A 423 -26.99 15.02 1.62
CA GLN A 423 -27.75 13.80 1.30
C GLN A 423 -27.83 13.57 -0.22
N VAL A 424 -26.68 13.57 -0.89
CA VAL A 424 -26.54 13.26 -2.31
C VAL A 424 -26.15 11.79 -2.44
N ASP A 425 -27.02 11.01 -3.07
CA ASP A 425 -26.78 9.58 -3.27
C ASP A 425 -25.81 9.34 -4.47
N ALA A 426 -25.05 8.27 -4.41
CA ALA A 426 -24.16 7.87 -5.51
C ALA A 426 -24.91 7.61 -6.82
N ALA A 427 -26.19 7.21 -6.75
CA ALA A 427 -27.04 7.02 -7.92
C ALA A 427 -27.34 8.34 -8.67
N ASP A 428 -27.27 9.47 -7.98
CA ASP A 428 -27.49 10.79 -8.56
C ASP A 428 -26.22 11.35 -9.23
N VAL A 429 -25.05 10.82 -8.86
CA VAL A 429 -23.76 11.24 -9.40
C VAL A 429 -23.41 10.38 -10.62
N ASN A 430 -23.09 11.00 -11.73
CA ASN A 430 -22.67 10.29 -12.95
C ASN A 430 -21.24 9.79 -12.80
N LEU A 431 -21.09 8.63 -12.15
CA LEU A 431 -19.80 7.99 -11.92
C LEU A 431 -19.37 7.16 -13.13
N PRO A 432 -18.07 7.10 -13.46
CA PRO A 432 -17.58 6.26 -14.54
C PRO A 432 -17.80 4.77 -14.24
N THR A 433 -17.95 3.98 -15.30
CA THR A 433 -18.18 2.53 -15.20
C THR A 433 -16.92 1.74 -14.82
N THR A 434 -15.76 2.30 -15.11
CA THR A 434 -14.44 1.72 -14.77
C THR A 434 -13.82 2.55 -13.66
N ARG A 435 -13.38 1.89 -12.60
CA ARG A 435 -12.78 2.55 -11.42
C ARG A 435 -11.42 1.95 -11.11
N PRO A 436 -10.46 2.76 -10.64
CA PRO A 436 -9.14 2.27 -10.23
C PRO A 436 -9.16 1.26 -9.08
N SER A 437 -10.23 1.22 -8.30
CA SER A 437 -10.38 0.34 -7.14
C SER A 437 -11.78 -0.31 -7.11
N PRO A 438 -11.90 -1.60 -6.75
CA PRO A 438 -13.20 -2.25 -6.58
C PRO A 438 -14.04 -1.51 -5.53
N PRO A 439 -15.34 -1.29 -5.79
CA PRO A 439 -16.21 -0.62 -4.84
C PRO A 439 -16.50 -1.52 -3.63
N VAL A 440 -16.38 -0.99 -2.43
CA VAL A 440 -16.77 -1.66 -1.18
C VAL A 440 -18.12 -1.15 -0.67
N GLY A 441 -18.35 0.13 -0.85
CA GLY A 441 -19.56 0.85 -0.44
C GLY A 441 -20.46 1.24 -1.61
N THR A 442 -21.42 2.09 -1.28
CA THR A 442 -22.34 2.74 -2.22
C THR A 442 -22.12 4.25 -2.30
N SER A 443 -21.07 4.74 -1.62
CA SER A 443 -20.68 6.15 -1.61
C SER A 443 -20.05 6.55 -2.94
N TRP A 444 -20.29 7.77 -3.38
CA TRP A 444 -19.61 8.34 -4.53
C TRP A 444 -18.14 8.73 -4.20
N THR A 445 -17.75 8.73 -2.92
CA THR A 445 -16.36 8.95 -2.49
C THR A 445 -15.53 7.67 -2.47
N ASP A 446 -16.14 6.49 -2.70
CA ASP A 446 -15.53 5.16 -2.54
C ASP A 446 -14.28 4.94 -3.41
N SER A 447 -14.26 5.46 -4.63
CA SER A 447 -13.12 5.33 -5.54
C SER A 447 -11.86 6.02 -5.00
N LEU A 448 -12.00 7.24 -4.50
CA LEU A 448 -10.88 8.01 -3.94
C LEU A 448 -10.38 7.39 -2.63
N GLU A 449 -11.29 6.89 -1.79
CA GLU A 449 -10.92 6.14 -0.59
C GLU A 449 -10.06 4.91 -0.92
N GLY A 450 -10.49 4.11 -1.90
CA GLY A 450 -9.75 2.94 -2.34
C GLY A 450 -8.38 3.27 -2.93
N THR A 451 -8.29 4.35 -3.69
CA THR A 451 -7.03 4.82 -4.30
C THR A 451 -6.05 5.36 -3.25
N ILE A 452 -6.53 6.14 -2.28
CA ILE A 452 -5.71 6.57 -1.15
C ILE A 452 -5.24 5.33 -0.37
N GLY A 453 -6.13 4.36 -0.13
CA GLY A 453 -5.78 3.12 0.53
C GLY A 453 -4.62 2.37 -0.14
N VAL A 454 -4.64 2.23 -1.46
CA VAL A 454 -3.52 1.65 -2.23
C VAL A 454 -2.25 2.52 -2.10
N SER A 455 -2.40 3.85 -2.14
CA SER A 455 -1.26 4.78 -2.09
C SER A 455 -0.55 4.80 -0.73
N THR A 456 -1.17 4.28 0.33
CA THR A 456 -0.52 4.14 1.66
C THR A 456 0.45 2.97 1.73
N HIS A 457 0.54 2.13 0.69
CA HIS A 457 1.49 1.03 0.58
C HIS A 457 2.91 1.47 0.93
N HIS A 458 3.70 0.57 1.54
CA HIS A 458 5.05 0.88 2.03
C HIS A 458 6.07 1.15 0.93
N ASP A 459 5.75 0.92 -0.37
CA ASP A 459 6.50 1.43 -1.51
C ASP A 459 5.75 2.53 -2.28
N GLY A 460 4.50 2.85 -1.93
CA GLY A 460 3.74 3.96 -2.51
C GLY A 460 4.10 5.28 -1.86
N MET A 461 3.45 5.60 -0.76
CA MET A 461 3.68 6.86 -0.04
C MET A 461 5.07 6.99 0.58
N SER A 462 5.75 5.88 0.84
CA SER A 462 7.17 5.86 1.22
C SER A 462 8.07 6.47 0.14
N GLY A 463 7.70 6.35 -1.13
CA GLY A 463 8.45 6.88 -2.26
C GLY A 463 9.66 6.02 -2.64
N THR A 464 9.58 4.72 -2.40
CA THR A 464 10.64 3.74 -2.66
C THR A 464 10.41 2.93 -3.94
N GLU A 465 9.29 3.15 -4.59
CA GLU A 465 8.89 2.55 -5.87
C GLU A 465 9.65 3.13 -7.07
N ARG A 466 9.56 2.46 -8.21
CA ARG A 466 10.08 2.98 -9.49
C ARG A 466 9.28 4.20 -9.94
N GLN A 467 9.87 4.98 -10.88
CA GLN A 467 9.25 6.21 -11.36
C GLN A 467 7.93 5.98 -12.09
N ASP A 468 7.85 4.96 -12.91
CA ASP A 468 6.63 4.57 -13.62
C ASP A 468 5.49 4.14 -12.67
N VAL A 469 5.83 3.55 -11.55
CA VAL A 469 4.88 3.20 -10.48
C VAL A 469 4.41 4.45 -9.71
N ALA A 470 5.32 5.38 -9.42
CA ALA A 470 4.95 6.67 -8.82
C ALA A 470 4.01 7.48 -9.72
N ASP A 471 4.25 7.44 -11.03
CA ASP A 471 3.39 8.08 -12.03
C ASP A 471 2.01 7.40 -12.06
N ASP A 472 1.92 6.06 -11.96
CA ASP A 472 0.66 5.31 -11.85
C ASP A 472 -0.13 5.68 -10.58
N TYR A 473 0.50 5.76 -9.42
CA TYR A 473 -0.17 6.23 -8.19
C TYR A 473 -0.73 7.64 -8.35
N SER A 474 0.07 8.55 -8.91
CA SER A 474 -0.33 9.92 -9.14
C SER A 474 -1.52 10.02 -10.10
N GLN A 475 -1.52 9.20 -11.17
CA GLN A 475 -2.63 9.11 -12.12
C GLN A 475 -3.90 8.59 -11.44
N ARG A 476 -3.83 7.49 -10.69
CA ARG A 476 -4.98 6.91 -9.97
C ARG A 476 -5.63 7.91 -9.02
N ILE A 477 -4.80 8.67 -8.27
CA ILE A 477 -5.30 9.72 -7.37
C ILE A 477 -6.02 10.80 -8.18
N SER A 478 -5.46 11.23 -9.30
CA SER A 478 -6.05 12.28 -10.15
C SER A 478 -7.39 11.85 -10.77
N GLU A 479 -7.46 10.60 -11.27
CA GLU A 479 -8.69 10.02 -11.81
C GLU A 479 -9.79 9.95 -10.76
N SER A 480 -9.49 9.34 -9.60
CA SER A 480 -10.47 9.19 -8.51
C SER A 480 -10.89 10.53 -7.90
N HIS A 481 -9.98 11.50 -7.86
CA HIS A 481 -10.30 12.86 -7.40
C HIS A 481 -11.33 13.52 -8.32
N THR A 482 -11.15 13.40 -9.64
CA THR A 482 -12.08 13.93 -10.64
C THR A 482 -13.49 13.32 -10.51
N GLU A 483 -13.58 12.03 -10.23
CA GLU A 483 -14.87 11.38 -9.98
C GLU A 483 -15.61 12.01 -8.78
N VAL A 484 -14.88 12.27 -7.70
CA VAL A 484 -15.44 12.85 -6.46
C VAL A 484 -15.84 14.31 -6.64
N GLU A 485 -15.20 15.07 -7.51
CA GLU A 485 -15.55 16.48 -7.81
C GLU A 485 -16.99 16.64 -8.24
N ALA A 486 -17.54 15.72 -9.01
CA ALA A 486 -18.94 15.75 -9.45
C ALA A 486 -19.90 15.68 -8.26
N GLY A 487 -19.64 14.79 -7.31
CA GLY A 487 -20.44 14.67 -6.10
C GLY A 487 -20.33 15.90 -5.18
N VAL A 488 -19.14 16.49 -5.08
CA VAL A 488 -18.92 17.75 -4.33
C VAL A 488 -19.70 18.90 -4.97
N ALA A 489 -19.65 19.04 -6.30
CA ALA A 489 -20.41 20.08 -7.02
C ALA A 489 -21.91 19.94 -6.78
N MET A 490 -22.46 18.74 -6.95
CA MET A 490 -23.88 18.46 -6.71
C MET A 490 -24.29 18.73 -5.24
N SER A 491 -23.42 18.39 -4.30
CA SER A 491 -23.66 18.65 -2.88
C SER A 491 -23.72 20.14 -2.58
N LEU A 492 -22.79 20.93 -3.09
CA LEU A 492 -22.79 22.38 -2.95
C LEU A 492 -24.01 23.02 -3.65
N GLU A 493 -24.34 22.60 -4.88
CA GLU A 493 -25.53 23.07 -5.61
C GLU A 493 -26.81 22.86 -4.80
N LYS A 494 -26.95 21.71 -4.15
CA LYS A 494 -28.10 21.38 -3.30
C LYS A 494 -28.12 22.24 -2.03
N LEU A 495 -27.00 22.40 -1.37
CA LEU A 495 -26.86 23.23 -0.17
C LEU A 495 -27.10 24.73 -0.44
N MET A 496 -26.79 25.18 -1.64
CA MET A 496 -27.03 26.58 -2.10
C MET A 496 -28.44 26.84 -2.62
N GLY A 497 -29.40 25.93 -2.41
CA GLY A 497 -30.79 26.10 -2.87
C GLY A 497 -31.02 25.68 -4.32
N ASN A 498 -30.33 24.66 -4.78
CA ASN A 498 -30.38 24.09 -6.15
C ASN A 498 -29.84 25.03 -7.25
N VAL A 499 -28.82 25.81 -6.93
CA VAL A 499 -27.98 26.45 -7.95
C VAL A 499 -27.44 25.36 -8.88
N LYS A 500 -27.24 25.66 -10.17
CA LYS A 500 -26.78 24.70 -11.16
C LYS A 500 -25.52 25.20 -11.88
N GLY A 501 -24.69 24.25 -12.30
CA GLY A 501 -23.53 24.52 -13.15
C GLY A 501 -22.27 24.90 -12.37
N LEU A 502 -22.15 24.47 -11.11
CA LEU A 502 -20.89 24.59 -10.40
C LEU A 502 -19.83 23.70 -11.04
N GLY A 503 -18.66 24.27 -11.28
CA GLY A 503 -17.50 23.56 -11.79
C GLY A 503 -16.31 23.66 -10.85
N HIS A 504 -15.44 22.70 -10.91
CA HIS A 504 -14.20 22.70 -10.13
C HIS A 504 -13.05 23.30 -10.96
N CYS A 505 -12.21 24.08 -10.30
CA CYS A 505 -10.91 24.47 -10.82
C CYS A 505 -9.85 23.62 -10.15
N ASN A 506 -9.80 22.38 -10.57
CA ASN A 506 -8.84 21.43 -10.03
C ASN A 506 -7.99 20.87 -11.18
N CYS A 507 -6.68 20.82 -10.96
CA CYS A 507 -5.72 20.33 -11.95
C CYS A 507 -5.48 18.82 -11.83
N ASN A 508 -6.45 18.05 -11.33
CA ASN A 508 -6.33 16.61 -11.15
C ASN A 508 -7.07 15.78 -12.21
N ALA A 509 -7.78 16.41 -13.15
CA ALA A 509 -8.51 15.66 -14.16
C ALA A 509 -7.55 14.99 -15.15
N VAL A 510 -7.79 13.70 -15.43
CA VAL A 510 -7.09 12.97 -16.49
C VAL A 510 -7.36 13.64 -17.84
N GLY A 511 -6.33 13.87 -18.63
CA GLY A 511 -6.45 14.65 -19.86
C GLY A 511 -6.47 16.16 -19.64
N ALA A 512 -6.34 16.61 -18.40
CA ALA A 512 -6.10 18.03 -18.08
C ALA A 512 -4.63 18.37 -18.22
N GLU A 513 -4.04 18.02 -19.35
CA GLU A 513 -2.69 18.49 -19.75
C GLU A 513 -2.59 20.02 -19.67
N ASN A 514 -3.73 20.67 -19.53
CA ASN A 514 -3.95 22.10 -19.43
C ASN A 514 -3.74 22.65 -18.03
N CYS A 515 -3.63 21.80 -17.03
CA CYS A 515 -3.79 22.17 -15.64
C CYS A 515 -2.58 21.72 -14.78
N LEU A 516 -1.38 22.04 -15.21
CA LEU A 516 -0.15 21.65 -14.53
C LEU A 516 0.23 22.52 -13.33
N ASN A 517 -0.54 23.56 -13.03
CA ASN A 517 -0.31 24.39 -11.85
C ASN A 517 -1.60 25.11 -11.38
N ILE A 518 -1.55 25.69 -10.19
CA ILE A 518 -2.65 26.40 -9.54
C ILE A 518 -3.06 27.72 -10.22
N THR A 519 -2.45 28.08 -11.32
CA THR A 519 -2.70 29.33 -12.06
C THR A 519 -3.71 29.14 -13.19
N VAL A 520 -4.27 27.96 -13.34
CA VAL A 520 -5.24 27.65 -14.38
C VAL A 520 -6.59 27.33 -13.78
N CYS A 521 -7.64 27.99 -14.27
CA CYS A 521 -9.03 27.69 -13.95
C CYS A 521 -9.91 28.16 -15.10
N ALA A 522 -10.51 27.25 -15.85
CA ALA A 522 -11.33 27.57 -17.02
C ALA A 522 -12.49 28.52 -16.66
N HIS A 523 -13.05 28.45 -15.46
CA HIS A 523 -14.16 29.28 -15.04
C HIS A 523 -13.76 30.74 -14.75
N THR A 524 -12.58 30.97 -14.17
CA THR A 524 -12.12 32.33 -13.82
C THR A 524 -11.23 32.96 -14.89
N THR A 525 -10.80 32.19 -15.87
CA THR A 525 -9.95 32.66 -16.98
C THR A 525 -10.64 32.67 -18.34
N SER A 526 -11.96 32.50 -18.37
CA SER A 526 -12.78 32.55 -19.60
C SER A 526 -12.85 33.92 -20.25
N GLY A 527 -12.26 34.94 -19.67
CA GLY A 527 -12.39 36.32 -20.09
C GLY A 527 -13.69 37.01 -19.62
N SER A 528 -14.48 36.36 -18.81
CA SER A 528 -15.65 36.97 -18.15
C SER A 528 -15.18 38.00 -17.11
N ASN A 529 -15.89 39.14 -17.11
CA ASN A 529 -15.67 40.20 -16.13
C ASN A 529 -16.33 39.89 -14.77
N GLU A 530 -17.07 38.81 -14.67
CA GLU A 530 -17.73 38.39 -13.45
C GLU A 530 -17.74 36.88 -13.31
N PHE A 531 -17.48 36.39 -12.10
CA PHE A 531 -17.64 34.98 -11.74
C PHE A 531 -17.98 34.83 -10.25
N THR A 532 -18.67 33.74 -9.93
CA THR A 532 -19.03 33.39 -8.56
C THR A 532 -18.21 32.22 -8.05
N VAL A 533 -17.81 32.26 -6.78
CA VAL A 533 -17.05 31.19 -6.11
C VAL A 533 -17.77 30.76 -4.86
N ALA A 534 -17.98 29.46 -4.69
CA ALA A 534 -18.40 28.84 -3.44
C ALA A 534 -17.19 28.17 -2.74
N ALA A 535 -16.94 28.51 -1.50
CA ALA A 535 -15.86 27.91 -0.71
C ALA A 535 -16.44 27.21 0.53
N TRP A 536 -16.07 25.96 0.74
CA TRP A 536 -16.50 25.12 1.85
C TRP A 536 -15.46 25.06 2.96
N ASN A 537 -15.89 25.13 4.21
CA ASN A 537 -15.07 24.91 5.40
C ASN A 537 -15.45 23.58 6.09
N PRO A 538 -14.60 22.55 6.04
CA PRO A 538 -14.86 21.27 6.70
C PRO A 538 -14.61 21.28 8.22
N GLN A 539 -14.08 22.38 8.77
CA GLN A 539 -13.73 22.47 10.19
C GLN A 539 -14.94 22.82 11.06
N GLY A 540 -14.95 22.30 12.29
CA GLY A 540 -15.97 22.62 13.30
C GLY A 540 -15.87 24.03 13.88
N GLN A 541 -15.00 24.87 13.34
CA GLN A 541 -14.78 26.25 13.75
C GLN A 541 -14.77 27.19 12.53
N SER A 542 -15.22 28.42 12.72
CA SER A 542 -15.10 29.45 11.70
C SER A 542 -13.62 29.74 11.41
N SER A 543 -13.30 29.93 10.14
CA SER A 543 -11.94 30.15 9.68
C SER A 543 -11.86 31.34 8.72
N THR A 544 -10.87 32.22 8.92
CA THR A 544 -10.55 33.28 7.96
C THR A 544 -9.35 32.85 7.15
N GLN A 545 -9.51 32.80 5.82
CA GLN A 545 -8.52 32.30 4.88
C GLN A 545 -8.29 33.28 3.74
N ILE A 546 -7.14 33.15 3.08
CA ILE A 546 -6.88 33.81 1.80
C ILE A 546 -7.01 32.77 0.69
N ILE A 547 -8.06 32.89 -0.12
CA ILE A 547 -8.18 32.11 -1.34
C ILE A 547 -7.45 32.80 -2.49
N ARG A 548 -7.03 32.01 -3.47
CA ARG A 548 -6.27 32.48 -4.64
C ARG A 548 -6.93 31.98 -5.90
N LEU A 549 -7.34 32.91 -6.76
CA LEU A 549 -8.06 32.62 -7.98
C LEU A 549 -7.24 33.11 -9.17
N PRO A 550 -6.90 32.27 -10.16
CA PRO A 550 -6.24 32.72 -11.37
C PRO A 550 -7.21 33.59 -12.19
N VAL A 551 -6.74 34.76 -12.65
CA VAL A 551 -7.55 35.74 -13.41
C VAL A 551 -6.76 36.33 -14.57
N VAL A 552 -7.48 36.84 -15.56
CA VAL A 552 -6.90 37.43 -16.78
C VAL A 552 -6.47 38.87 -16.58
N TYR A 553 -7.19 39.62 -15.71
CA TYR A 553 -6.97 41.05 -15.49
C TYR A 553 -6.22 41.31 -14.19
N GLY A 554 -5.42 42.39 -14.16
CA GLY A 554 -4.60 42.75 -13.02
C GLY A 554 -5.33 43.59 -11.97
N SER A 555 -5.66 44.81 -12.27
CA SER A 555 -6.37 45.74 -11.38
C SER A 555 -7.87 45.79 -11.68
N GLY A 556 -8.65 46.50 -10.87
CA GLY A 556 -10.06 46.72 -11.14
C GLY A 556 -11.02 45.65 -10.60
N TRP A 557 -10.54 44.68 -9.82
CA TRP A 557 -11.38 43.67 -9.19
C TRP A 557 -12.06 44.17 -7.93
N SER A 558 -13.38 43.99 -7.84
CA SER A 558 -14.18 44.10 -6.61
C SER A 558 -14.74 42.73 -6.26
N VAL A 559 -14.61 42.33 -5.00
CA VAL A 559 -15.11 41.02 -4.53
C VAL A 559 -16.11 41.26 -3.40
N THR A 560 -17.31 40.74 -3.58
CA THR A 560 -18.42 40.92 -2.62
C THR A 560 -18.84 39.55 -2.06
N ASP A 561 -18.98 39.48 -0.74
CA ASP A 561 -19.61 38.35 -0.04
C ASP A 561 -21.12 38.45 -0.25
N LEU A 562 -21.71 37.47 -0.91
CA LEU A 562 -23.13 37.46 -1.27
C LEU A 562 -24.05 37.30 -0.05
N SER A 563 -23.56 36.74 1.05
CA SER A 563 -24.36 36.56 2.28
C SER A 563 -24.50 37.85 3.09
N THR A 564 -23.46 38.69 3.03
CA THR A 564 -23.39 39.92 3.83
C THR A 564 -23.50 41.21 3.04
N GLY A 565 -23.32 41.13 1.71
CA GLY A 565 -23.23 42.30 0.82
C GLY A 565 -21.95 43.13 1.02
N LYS A 566 -20.97 42.64 1.78
CA LYS A 566 -19.75 43.39 2.08
C LYS A 566 -18.71 43.17 1.01
N VAL A 567 -18.03 44.25 0.62
CA VAL A 567 -16.81 44.16 -0.21
C VAL A 567 -15.66 43.63 0.65
N LEU A 568 -15.00 42.60 0.14
CA LEU A 568 -13.91 41.90 0.83
C LEU A 568 -12.54 42.45 0.45
N PRO A 569 -11.56 42.41 1.37
CA PRO A 569 -10.19 42.72 1.04
C PRO A 569 -9.68 41.78 -0.06
N SER A 570 -9.22 42.35 -1.16
CA SER A 570 -8.71 41.60 -2.30
C SER A 570 -7.55 42.32 -2.99
N GLN A 571 -6.67 41.55 -3.64
CA GLN A 571 -5.54 42.07 -4.38
C GLN A 571 -5.20 41.15 -5.54
N ALA A 572 -5.08 41.69 -6.74
CA ALA A 572 -4.53 40.98 -7.89
C ALA A 572 -3.00 41.09 -7.89
N ILE A 573 -2.31 39.98 -7.97
CA ILE A 573 -0.86 39.85 -7.95
C ILE A 573 -0.41 39.20 -9.26
N ALA A 574 0.53 39.85 -9.97
CA ALA A 574 1.07 39.30 -11.21
C ALA A 574 1.70 37.92 -11.00
N ILE A 575 1.38 36.98 -11.85
CA ILE A 575 2.01 35.66 -11.86
C ILE A 575 3.44 35.80 -12.36
N SER A 576 4.40 35.21 -11.66
CA SER A 576 5.79 35.26 -12.09
C SER A 576 5.97 34.53 -13.42
N ALA A 577 6.86 35.07 -14.28
CA ALA A 577 7.22 34.42 -15.55
C ALA A 577 7.65 32.96 -15.34
N ARG A 578 8.37 32.69 -14.26
CA ARG A 578 8.81 31.35 -13.91
C ARG A 578 7.66 30.38 -13.60
N THR A 579 6.62 30.86 -12.95
CA THR A 579 5.39 30.06 -12.70
C THR A 579 4.65 29.77 -14.00
N LEU A 580 4.60 30.73 -14.92
CA LEU A 580 3.98 30.54 -16.24
C LEU A 580 4.77 29.56 -17.14
N GLU A 581 6.07 29.40 -16.88
CA GLU A 581 6.94 28.47 -17.61
C GLU A 581 6.89 27.03 -17.05
N LEU A 582 6.36 26.80 -15.84
CA LEU A 582 6.31 25.47 -15.23
C LEU A 582 5.70 24.39 -16.12
N PRO A 583 4.61 24.61 -16.86
CA PRO A 583 4.06 23.62 -17.78
C PRO A 583 5.10 23.15 -18.81
N LEU A 584 5.84 24.08 -19.41
CA LEU A 584 6.88 23.74 -20.40
C LEU A 584 8.04 22.93 -19.81
N LEU A 585 8.41 23.19 -18.55
CA LEU A 585 9.46 22.43 -17.87
C LEU A 585 9.03 20.96 -17.67
N TYR A 586 7.76 20.71 -17.33
CA TYR A 586 7.24 19.37 -17.18
C TYR A 586 7.13 18.64 -18.52
N LEU A 587 6.64 19.30 -19.55
CA LEU A 587 6.52 18.72 -20.90
C LEU A 587 7.89 18.34 -21.50
N ASN A 588 8.93 19.16 -21.26
CA ASN A 588 10.29 18.85 -21.65
C ASN A 588 10.80 17.57 -20.97
N LYS A 589 10.43 17.33 -19.71
CA LYS A 589 10.76 16.10 -18.98
C LYS A 589 10.17 14.85 -19.65
N TYR A 590 8.96 14.95 -20.20
CA TYR A 590 8.30 13.85 -20.90
C TYR A 590 8.72 13.71 -22.38
N LYS A 591 9.81 14.37 -22.79
CA LYS A 591 10.43 14.24 -24.12
C LYS A 591 9.48 14.57 -25.28
N MET A 592 8.55 15.47 -25.09
CA MET A 592 7.73 15.97 -26.19
C MET A 592 8.61 16.59 -27.26
N THR A 593 8.32 16.31 -28.51
CA THR A 593 8.98 16.95 -29.64
C THR A 593 8.68 18.45 -29.68
N LYS A 594 9.53 19.24 -30.34
CA LYS A 594 9.28 20.68 -30.50
C LYS A 594 7.94 20.99 -31.21
N ALA A 595 7.48 20.09 -32.10
CA ALA A 595 6.21 20.24 -32.78
C ALA A 595 5.03 19.98 -31.81
N GLU A 596 5.11 18.96 -30.99
CA GLU A 596 4.12 18.67 -29.94
C GLU A 596 4.06 19.79 -28.90
N GLN A 597 5.21 20.34 -28.47
CA GLN A 597 5.28 21.49 -27.58
C GLN A 597 4.66 22.74 -28.18
N ALA A 598 4.89 23.00 -29.49
CA ALA A 598 4.29 24.12 -30.18
C ALA A 598 2.77 23.98 -30.32
N THR A 599 2.29 22.79 -30.66
CA THR A 599 0.86 22.49 -30.71
C THR A 599 0.24 22.64 -29.31
N TRP A 600 0.90 22.11 -28.28
CA TRP A 600 0.43 22.22 -26.91
C TRP A 600 0.32 23.70 -26.48
N ASN A 601 1.33 24.51 -26.74
CA ASN A 601 1.34 25.94 -26.38
C ASN A 601 0.22 26.73 -27.06
N THR A 602 -0.21 26.34 -28.27
CA THR A 602 -1.31 27.01 -28.97
C THR A 602 -2.68 26.58 -28.50
N THR A 603 -2.81 25.32 -28.05
CA THR A 603 -4.09 24.74 -27.60
C THR A 603 -4.31 24.91 -26.10
N HIS A 604 -3.26 25.17 -25.34
CA HIS A 604 -3.26 25.13 -23.88
C HIS A 604 -2.64 26.39 -23.25
N ALA A 605 -2.64 27.51 -23.97
CA ALA A 605 -2.18 28.77 -23.43
C ALA A 605 -2.94 29.09 -22.12
N ASN A 606 -2.20 29.23 -21.03
CA ASN A 606 -2.81 29.68 -19.78
C ASN A 606 -3.16 31.17 -19.90
N PRO A 607 -4.44 31.54 -19.94
CA PRO A 607 -4.84 32.93 -20.09
C PRO A 607 -4.64 33.76 -18.81
N ALA A 608 -4.38 33.11 -17.65
CA ALA A 608 -4.19 33.81 -16.40
C ALA A 608 -2.91 34.64 -16.41
N THR A 609 -3.01 35.90 -16.08
CA THR A 609 -1.87 36.83 -15.92
C THR A 609 -1.62 37.18 -14.47
N HIS A 610 -2.64 37.06 -13.66
CA HIS A 610 -2.64 37.44 -12.24
C HIS A 610 -3.33 36.37 -11.38
N VAL A 611 -3.04 36.41 -10.07
CA VAL A 611 -3.76 35.69 -9.02
C VAL A 611 -4.53 36.72 -8.20
N LEU A 612 -5.84 36.64 -8.20
CA LEU A 612 -6.69 37.40 -7.32
C LEU A 612 -6.72 36.73 -5.93
N SER A 613 -6.07 37.37 -4.97
CA SER A 613 -6.04 36.94 -3.58
C SER A 613 -7.18 37.62 -2.82
N VAL A 614 -8.06 36.86 -2.19
CA VAL A 614 -9.23 37.36 -1.48
C VAL A 614 -9.24 36.83 -0.05
N GLN A 615 -9.43 37.71 0.93
CA GLN A 615 -9.63 37.31 2.31
C GLN A 615 -11.11 36.99 2.54
N ILE A 616 -11.42 35.73 2.86
CA ILE A 616 -12.79 35.27 3.14
C ILE A 616 -12.88 34.72 4.56
N THR A 617 -14.08 34.85 5.17
CA THR A 617 -14.39 34.16 6.41
C THR A 617 -15.43 33.08 6.15
N LEU A 618 -15.07 31.84 6.50
CA LEU A 618 -15.88 30.65 6.29
C LEU A 618 -16.52 30.24 7.61
N PRO A 619 -17.84 30.01 7.67
CA PRO A 619 -18.49 29.50 8.87
C PRO A 619 -18.03 28.06 9.19
N ALA A 620 -18.22 27.62 10.42
CA ALA A 620 -17.97 26.24 10.81
C ALA A 620 -18.88 25.29 10.04
N MET A 621 -18.33 24.20 9.48
CA MET A 621 -19.08 23.18 8.72
C MET A 621 -20.04 23.81 7.70
N GLY A 622 -19.56 24.80 6.96
CA GLY A 622 -20.41 25.58 6.08
C GLY A 622 -19.66 26.21 4.90
N TYR A 623 -20.38 26.98 4.11
CA TYR A 623 -19.85 27.62 2.92
C TYR A 623 -20.04 29.14 2.93
N THR A 624 -19.22 29.84 2.15
CA THR A 624 -19.36 31.25 1.79
C THR A 624 -19.34 31.36 0.28
N THR A 625 -20.26 32.19 -0.24
CA THR A 625 -20.33 32.49 -1.68
C THR A 625 -19.89 33.90 -1.92
N ILE A 626 -18.97 34.12 -2.83
CA ILE A 626 -18.46 35.42 -3.23
C ILE A 626 -18.68 35.63 -4.74
N VAL A 627 -18.92 36.88 -5.14
CA VAL A 627 -18.87 37.31 -6.53
C VAL A 627 -17.67 38.23 -6.73
N ALA A 628 -16.88 37.94 -7.75
CA ALA A 628 -15.76 38.79 -8.18
C ALA A 628 -16.17 39.46 -9.50
N THR A 629 -16.14 40.80 -9.53
CA THR A 629 -16.49 41.61 -10.69
C THR A 629 -15.30 42.49 -11.06
N HIS A 630 -14.96 42.58 -12.34
CA HIS A 630 -13.90 43.43 -12.87
C HIS A 630 -14.48 44.61 -13.66
N ALA A 631 -14.04 45.83 -13.33
CA ALA A 631 -14.38 47.02 -14.09
C ALA A 631 -13.75 46.98 -15.48
N THR A 632 -14.54 47.16 -16.51
CA THR A 632 -14.05 47.20 -17.90
C THR A 632 -13.53 48.59 -18.22
N ALA A 633 -12.51 48.69 -19.10
CA ALA A 633 -11.91 49.96 -19.52
C ALA A 633 -12.92 50.95 -20.22
N MET A 634 -14.17 50.53 -20.43
CA MET A 634 -15.20 51.43 -20.92
C MET A 634 -15.77 52.36 -19.82
N GLU A 635 -15.76 51.94 -18.57
CA GLU A 635 -16.17 52.77 -17.46
C GLU A 635 -15.10 53.79 -17.02
N GLU A 636 -13.80 53.51 -17.30
CA GLU A 636 -12.72 54.45 -17.04
C GLU A 636 -12.77 55.66 -18.01
N ASN A 637 -13.20 55.46 -19.25
CA ASN A 637 -13.33 56.54 -20.21
C ASN A 637 -14.57 57.45 -20.02
N GLU A 638 -15.60 56.97 -19.35
CA GLU A 638 -16.77 57.82 -19.02
C GLU A 638 -16.44 58.74 -17.82
N ASN A 639 -15.64 58.27 -16.87
CA ASN A 639 -15.22 59.09 -15.72
C ASN A 639 -14.11 60.10 -16.07
N GLU A 640 -13.26 59.86 -17.06
CA GLU A 640 -12.30 60.87 -17.55
C GLU A 640 -12.97 61.99 -18.39
N ASN A 641 -14.04 61.68 -19.09
CA ASN A 641 -14.78 62.68 -19.89
C ASN A 641 -15.72 63.58 -19.05
N GLU A 642 -16.12 63.16 -17.87
CA GLU A 642 -16.90 64.02 -16.94
C GLU A 642 -15.99 65.00 -16.21
N ASN A 643 -14.69 64.72 -16.01
CA ASN A 643 -13.77 65.61 -15.35
C ASN A 643 -13.09 66.65 -16.30
N GLU A 644 -13.25 66.55 -17.61
CA GLU A 644 -12.78 67.57 -18.57
C GLU A 644 -13.86 68.63 -18.88
N ASN A 645 -15.08 68.49 -18.34
CA ASN A 645 -16.23 69.41 -18.54
C ASN A 645 -16.67 70.16 -17.28
N GLU A 646 -15.91 70.09 -16.15
CA GLU A 646 -15.98 70.98 -15.02
C GLU A 646 -14.73 71.90 -14.99
#